data_4df78faf70fef18dcedd0441d515ebbc
#
_entry.id   4df78faf70fef18dcedd0441d515ebbc
#
_cell.length_a   1.000
_cell.length_b   1.000
_cell.length_c   1.000
_cell.angle_alpha   90.00
_cell.angle_beta   90.00
_cell.angle_gamma   90.00
#
_symmetry.space_group_name_H-M   'P 1'
#
loop_
_entity.id
_entity.type
_entity.pdbx_description
1 polymer ?
#
loop_
_entity_poly.entity_id
_entity_poly.type
_entity_poly.pdbx_seq_one_letter_code
_entity_poly.pdbx_strand_id
1 'polypeptide(L)'
;MPDLLIELRSEEIPARMQRKAAGDLKKLVTDALVEAGLTYEGAREYWTPRRLTLDIRGLNARSADIREERKGPRTDANEKAIEGFLRGAGLSSISEAHVHNDPKKGDFYVAHILKPGRAAEEIIAEVMPGIIRNFPWPKSMRSGAASARPGSLRWVRPLQSIVCTFGSETEETMVIPFEVDGIVASNMTYGHRFHAPEAITVRRFADYAEKLERAKVVIDAERRKQIISADAHNVAFASGLELVEDEALLEEVSGLVEWPQVLMGSFEGSYLEIPSEIIRLTIKTNQKCFVTREPGAETLSNKFILVSNIEARDGGKEIVHGNGKVVRARLSDAAHFWKRDQGNLPDLETLELSAKKFGLDLKRPLDQRMAKLDALNVTFHAKLGTQGERVARIRSLAAELAKVTRADVAQVDRAAVLAKADLRTEAVGEFPELQGIMGHKYAVLQGETSAVANAIEDHYKPQGPSDRVPADPVAVTVALADKLDTLVGFWAIDEKPTGSKDPYALRRAALGVIRLILEGEARLPLRPLFEIALAGLKEQRPEVAGDIAADLLAFFHDRLKVYLRDLGARYDLIDAVLAPDADDLLLIARRVEALTAFITAEEGKNLLAGTKRATQILAAEEKKGTEVAASVDERLFKLDAERTLHASIKIATGDARDAIVKEDFRSAMAALSKLREPVDQFFDDVLVNDDDTAIRANRLALLGLIRSATGAVADFSKIAG
;
A
#
# COMPACT_ATOMS: atom_id res chain seq x y z
N MET A 1 -15.35 30.35 20.97
CA MET A 1 -15.91 28.98 21.06
C MET A 1 -15.04 28.21 22.03
N PRO A 2 -15.59 27.20 22.74
CA PRO A 2 -14.80 26.39 23.66
C PRO A 2 -13.86 25.43 22.92
N ASP A 3 -12.81 25.00 23.64
CA ASP A 3 -11.85 24.00 23.20
C ASP A 3 -11.98 22.75 24.08
N LEU A 4 -11.68 21.59 23.49
CA LEU A 4 -11.69 20.30 24.18
C LEU A 4 -10.27 19.72 24.17
N LEU A 5 -9.74 19.45 25.36
CA LEU A 5 -8.50 18.71 25.54
C LEU A 5 -8.80 17.32 26.10
N ILE A 6 -8.29 16.30 25.43
CA ILE A 6 -8.33 14.90 25.90
C ILE A 6 -6.90 14.37 25.99
N GLU A 7 -6.55 13.75 27.12
CA GLU A 7 -5.34 12.93 27.26
C GLU A 7 -5.72 11.56 27.79
N LEU A 8 -5.22 10.52 27.14
CA LEU A 8 -5.27 9.12 27.60
C LEU A 8 -3.83 8.70 27.94
N ARG A 9 -3.47 8.71 29.23
CA ARG A 9 -2.14 8.37 29.69
C ARG A 9 -2.06 6.92 30.16
N SER A 10 -1.08 6.19 29.65
CA SER A 10 -0.85 4.78 29.95
C SER A 10 0.61 4.46 30.25
N GLU A 11 0.94 3.21 30.46
CA GLU A 11 2.32 2.73 30.35
C GLU A 11 2.75 2.74 28.87
N GLU A 12 4.04 2.46 28.59
CA GLU A 12 4.66 2.72 27.31
C GLU A 12 3.99 1.99 26.13
N ILE A 13 3.34 2.75 25.27
CA ILE A 13 2.73 2.31 24.02
C ILE A 13 3.85 1.97 23.03
N PRO A 14 3.86 0.79 22.39
CA PRO A 14 4.86 0.46 21.38
C PRO A 14 4.94 1.53 20.28
N ALA A 15 6.14 2.01 19.96
CA ALA A 15 6.37 3.13 19.04
C ALA A 15 5.59 2.99 17.74
N ARG A 16 5.62 1.81 17.10
CA ARG A 16 4.91 1.49 15.85
C ARG A 16 3.38 1.63 15.91
N MET A 17 2.79 1.70 17.10
CA MET A 17 1.34 1.82 17.28
C MET A 17 0.88 3.25 17.56
N GLN A 18 1.79 4.12 18.01
CA GLN A 18 1.45 5.44 18.55
C GLN A 18 0.79 6.35 17.52
N ARG A 19 1.43 6.55 16.37
CA ARG A 19 0.90 7.42 15.30
C ARG A 19 -0.49 6.99 14.85
N LYS A 20 -0.66 5.68 14.60
CA LYS A 20 -1.98 5.15 14.20
C LYS A 20 -3.01 5.33 15.31
N ALA A 21 -2.66 5.03 16.55
CA ALA A 21 -3.57 5.17 17.68
C ALA A 21 -3.98 6.63 17.91
N ALA A 22 -3.06 7.58 17.76
CA ALA A 22 -3.39 9.01 17.85
C ALA A 22 -4.38 9.42 16.74
N GLY A 23 -4.17 8.97 15.51
CA GLY A 23 -5.10 9.18 14.40
C GLY A 23 -6.45 8.50 14.61
N ASP A 24 -6.47 7.28 15.14
CA ASP A 24 -7.70 6.56 15.48
C ASP A 24 -8.48 7.31 16.60
N LEU A 25 -7.80 7.82 17.64
CA LEU A 25 -8.43 8.65 18.67
C LEU A 25 -9.09 9.89 18.08
N LYS A 26 -8.35 10.64 17.26
CA LYS A 26 -8.87 11.81 16.57
C LYS A 26 -10.12 11.46 15.76
N LYS A 27 -10.04 10.44 14.91
CA LYS A 27 -11.14 10.02 14.05
C LYS A 27 -12.37 9.61 14.85
N LEU A 28 -12.21 8.75 15.85
CA LEU A 28 -13.34 8.25 16.65
C LEU A 28 -14.05 9.36 17.42
N VAL A 29 -13.28 10.29 17.99
CA VAL A 29 -13.86 11.42 18.76
C VAL A 29 -14.54 12.39 17.81
N THR A 30 -13.87 12.81 16.73
CA THR A 30 -14.45 13.79 15.79
C THR A 30 -15.67 13.23 15.06
N ASP A 31 -15.66 11.95 14.65
CA ASP A 31 -16.81 11.31 14.02
C ASP A 31 -18.02 11.28 15.00
N ALA A 32 -17.78 10.90 16.26
CA ALA A 32 -18.86 10.86 17.27
C ALA A 32 -19.44 12.24 17.57
N LEU A 33 -18.61 13.29 17.63
CA LEU A 33 -19.06 14.68 17.85
C LEU A 33 -19.90 15.17 16.66
N VAL A 34 -19.43 14.92 15.42
CA VAL A 34 -20.17 15.32 14.21
C VAL A 34 -21.49 14.57 14.09
N GLU A 35 -21.50 13.25 14.39
CA GLU A 35 -22.74 12.44 14.42
C GLU A 35 -23.75 12.96 15.43
N ALA A 36 -23.27 13.49 16.56
CA ALA A 36 -24.13 14.14 17.57
C ALA A 36 -24.53 15.59 17.22
N GLY A 37 -24.15 16.10 16.05
CA GLY A 37 -24.49 17.43 15.56
C GLY A 37 -23.60 18.57 16.11
N LEU A 38 -22.41 18.25 16.61
CA LEU A 38 -21.40 19.22 17.01
C LEU A 38 -20.39 19.45 15.87
N THR A 39 -20.04 20.72 15.61
CA THR A 39 -19.00 21.11 14.67
C THR A 39 -17.83 21.75 15.39
N TYR A 40 -16.66 21.73 14.78
CA TYR A 40 -15.41 22.27 15.32
C TYR A 40 -14.59 22.93 14.22
N GLU A 41 -13.66 23.83 14.59
CA GLU A 41 -12.78 24.54 13.66
C GLU A 41 -11.54 23.71 13.26
N GLY A 42 -10.98 22.97 14.22
CA GLY A 42 -9.80 22.16 13.99
C GLY A 42 -9.61 21.08 15.05
N ALA A 43 -8.95 19.97 14.66
CA ALA A 43 -8.56 18.91 15.56
C ALA A 43 -7.14 18.43 15.24
N ARG A 44 -6.30 18.35 16.26
CA ARG A 44 -4.93 17.88 16.14
C ARG A 44 -4.60 16.85 17.20
N GLU A 45 -4.01 15.75 16.75
CA GLU A 45 -3.54 14.67 17.60
C GLU A 45 -2.06 14.84 17.94
N TYR A 46 -1.70 14.41 19.16
CA TYR A 46 -0.34 14.35 19.66
C TYR A 46 -0.13 13.03 20.40
N TRP A 47 1.11 12.59 20.47
CA TRP A 47 1.43 11.34 21.18
C TRP A 47 2.85 11.36 21.73
N THR A 48 3.02 10.60 22.82
CA THR A 48 4.30 10.24 23.39
C THR A 48 4.32 8.73 23.65
N PRO A 49 5.42 8.12 24.09
CA PRO A 49 5.39 6.73 24.56
C PRO A 49 4.25 6.43 25.56
N ARG A 50 3.83 7.40 26.35
CA ARG A 50 2.88 7.20 27.45
C ARG A 50 1.54 7.91 27.29
N ARG A 51 1.31 8.62 26.18
CA ARG A 51 0.11 9.47 25.99
C ARG A 51 -0.43 9.39 24.58
N LEU A 52 -1.75 9.42 24.49
CA LEU A 52 -2.47 9.88 23.31
C LEU A 52 -3.22 11.14 23.69
N THR A 53 -3.01 12.22 22.96
CA THR A 53 -3.62 13.52 23.25
C THR A 53 -4.34 14.06 22.04
N LEU A 54 -5.51 14.66 22.25
CA LEU A 54 -6.31 15.30 21.22
C LEU A 54 -6.68 16.71 21.66
N ASP A 55 -6.37 17.69 20.82
CA ASP A 55 -6.76 19.09 20.92
C ASP A 55 -7.81 19.39 19.86
N ILE A 56 -9.03 19.72 20.29
CA ILE A 56 -10.12 20.15 19.40
C ILE A 56 -10.45 21.61 19.72
N ARG A 57 -10.31 22.45 18.72
CA ARG A 57 -10.52 23.90 18.84
C ARG A 57 -11.83 24.31 18.22
N GLY A 58 -12.44 25.31 18.82
CA GLY A 58 -13.65 25.91 18.30
C GLY A 58 -14.84 24.95 18.25
N LEU A 59 -15.00 24.08 19.26
CA LEU A 59 -16.12 23.15 19.36
C LEU A 59 -17.38 23.91 19.77
N ASN A 60 -18.51 23.63 19.13
CA ASN A 60 -19.79 24.20 19.53
C ASN A 60 -20.15 23.79 20.96
N ALA A 61 -20.65 24.74 21.77
CA ALA A 61 -21.09 24.44 23.14
C ALA A 61 -22.39 23.60 23.19
N ARG A 62 -23.17 23.61 22.11
CA ARG A 62 -24.40 22.81 21.97
C ARG A 62 -24.55 22.34 20.52
N SER A 63 -25.18 21.18 20.33
CA SER A 63 -25.64 20.75 19.02
C SER A 63 -26.84 21.59 18.57
N ALA A 64 -27.06 21.64 17.25
CA ALA A 64 -28.22 22.34 16.71
C ALA A 64 -29.54 21.62 17.09
N ASP A 65 -30.61 22.39 17.20
CA ASP A 65 -31.94 21.81 17.33
C ASP A 65 -32.30 21.04 16.06
N ILE A 66 -32.75 19.79 16.21
CA ILE A 66 -33.18 18.95 15.10
C ILE A 66 -34.69 19.08 14.96
N ARG A 67 -35.11 19.57 13.79
CA ARG A 67 -36.51 19.55 13.39
C ARG A 67 -36.77 18.29 12.56
N GLU A 68 -37.49 17.36 13.14
CA GLU A 68 -37.91 16.10 12.49
C GLU A 68 -39.36 16.21 12.06
N GLU A 69 -39.66 16.02 10.79
CA GLU A 69 -41.01 15.89 10.30
C GLU A 69 -41.42 14.41 10.28
N ARG A 70 -42.38 14.04 11.10
CA ARG A 70 -42.92 12.68 11.13
C ARG A 70 -44.27 12.63 10.45
N LYS A 71 -44.31 11.91 9.34
CA LYS A 71 -45.55 11.68 8.60
C LYS A 71 -46.46 10.73 9.37
N GLY A 72 -47.69 11.17 9.58
CA GLY A 72 -48.74 10.44 10.28
C GLY A 72 -49.75 9.77 9.35
N PRO A 73 -50.86 9.26 9.92
CA PRO A 73 -51.94 8.69 9.17
C PRO A 73 -52.73 9.76 8.40
N ARG A 74 -53.62 9.33 7.52
CA ARG A 74 -54.54 10.22 6.83
C ARG A 74 -55.54 10.83 7.85
N THR A 75 -56.11 11.98 7.51
CA THR A 75 -57.05 12.69 8.38
C THR A 75 -58.35 11.91 8.59
N ASP A 76 -58.69 10.96 7.70
CA ASP A 76 -59.83 10.05 7.77
C ASP A 76 -59.47 8.68 8.41
N ALA A 77 -58.27 8.53 8.97
CA ALA A 77 -57.83 7.29 9.62
C ALA A 77 -58.60 6.99 10.94
N ASN A 78 -58.61 5.72 11.32
CA ASN A 78 -59.26 5.29 12.56
C ASN A 78 -58.49 5.78 13.81
N GLU A 79 -59.24 5.86 14.94
CA GLU A 79 -58.74 6.36 16.23
C GLU A 79 -57.43 5.69 16.68
N LYS A 80 -57.31 4.34 16.49
CA LYS A 80 -56.10 3.59 16.86
C LYS A 80 -54.86 3.99 16.08
N ALA A 81 -54.99 4.36 14.80
CA ALA A 81 -53.89 4.84 13.98
C ALA A 81 -53.45 6.24 14.41
N ILE A 82 -54.41 7.10 14.77
CA ILE A 82 -54.15 8.44 15.30
C ILE A 82 -53.47 8.36 16.68
N GLU A 83 -53.95 7.54 17.59
CA GLU A 83 -53.31 7.32 18.90
C GLU A 83 -51.88 6.77 18.76
N GLY A 84 -51.65 5.81 17.84
CA GLY A 84 -50.33 5.27 17.54
C GLY A 84 -49.36 6.32 17.03
N PHE A 85 -49.85 7.23 16.17
CA PHE A 85 -49.10 8.35 15.66
C PHE A 85 -48.77 9.36 16.77
N LEU A 86 -49.75 9.77 17.58
CA LEU A 86 -49.55 10.71 18.69
C LEU A 86 -48.51 10.19 19.68
N ARG A 87 -48.65 8.92 20.10
CA ARG A 87 -47.70 8.26 21.00
C ARG A 87 -46.30 8.20 20.40
N GLY A 88 -46.20 7.88 19.11
CA GLY A 88 -44.94 7.78 18.41
C GLY A 88 -44.27 9.13 18.11
N ALA A 89 -45.07 10.20 18.00
CA ALA A 89 -44.61 11.57 17.78
C ALA A 89 -44.42 12.36 19.09
N GLY A 90 -44.84 11.80 20.25
CA GLY A 90 -44.77 12.50 21.55
C GLY A 90 -45.76 13.66 21.67
N LEU A 91 -46.85 13.64 20.89
CA LEU A 91 -47.89 14.66 20.91
C LEU A 91 -48.98 14.29 21.90
N SER A 92 -49.50 15.31 22.59
CA SER A 92 -50.59 15.12 23.55
C SER A 92 -51.98 15.14 22.90
N SER A 93 -52.10 15.81 21.76
CA SER A 93 -53.35 15.94 20.99
C SER A 93 -53.07 16.03 19.49
N ILE A 94 -54.06 15.60 18.71
CA ILE A 94 -54.02 15.71 17.24
C ILE A 94 -53.98 17.16 16.75
N SER A 95 -54.48 18.10 17.55
CA SER A 95 -54.45 19.53 17.27
C SER A 95 -53.01 20.11 17.21
N GLU A 96 -52.05 19.40 17.73
CA GLU A 96 -50.60 19.76 17.67
C GLU A 96 -49.98 19.31 16.36
N ALA A 97 -50.64 18.44 15.58
CA ALA A 97 -50.15 18.00 14.27
C ALA A 97 -50.66 18.92 13.16
N HIS A 98 -49.83 19.16 12.18
CA HIS A 98 -50.21 19.90 10.96
C HIS A 98 -50.86 18.96 9.94
N VAL A 99 -51.84 19.45 9.20
CA VAL A 99 -52.44 18.73 8.08
C VAL A 99 -51.70 19.11 6.81
N HIS A 100 -51.13 18.14 6.16
CA HIS A 100 -50.49 18.30 4.83
C HIS A 100 -51.46 17.84 3.76
N ASN A 101 -51.75 18.74 2.83
CA ASN A 101 -52.68 18.49 1.72
C ASN A 101 -51.91 17.90 0.54
N ASP A 102 -52.20 16.66 0.16
CA ASP A 102 -51.62 16.01 -1.02
C ASP A 102 -52.74 15.73 -2.04
N PRO A 103 -52.76 16.41 -3.17
CA PRO A 103 -53.82 16.25 -4.18
C PRO A 103 -53.96 14.86 -4.79
N LYS A 104 -52.91 14.02 -4.66
CA LYS A 104 -52.88 12.63 -5.20
C LYS A 104 -53.13 11.56 -4.17
N LYS A 105 -52.75 11.79 -2.89
CA LYS A 105 -52.74 10.77 -1.83
C LYS A 105 -53.74 11.07 -0.70
N GLY A 106 -54.38 12.24 -0.74
CA GLY A 106 -55.28 12.74 0.32
C GLY A 106 -54.53 13.35 1.49
N ASP A 107 -55.24 14.06 2.33
CA ASP A 107 -54.72 14.80 3.46
C ASP A 107 -54.21 13.87 4.57
N PHE A 108 -53.05 14.18 5.16
CA PHE A 108 -52.48 13.40 6.25
C PHE A 108 -51.84 14.31 7.32
N TYR A 109 -51.74 13.79 8.53
CA TYR A 109 -51.11 14.50 9.64
C TYR A 109 -49.60 14.48 9.50
N VAL A 110 -48.94 15.59 9.93
CA VAL A 110 -47.48 15.72 10.05
C VAL A 110 -47.17 16.29 11.40
N ALA A 111 -46.38 15.60 12.18
CA ALA A 111 -45.82 16.10 13.41
C ALA A 111 -44.46 16.78 13.15
N HIS A 112 -44.31 18.02 13.58
CA HIS A 112 -43.01 18.71 13.63
C HIS A 112 -42.43 18.53 15.03
N ILE A 113 -41.51 17.59 15.18
CA ILE A 113 -40.87 17.29 16.45
C ILE A 113 -39.61 18.13 16.55
N LEU A 114 -39.57 19.04 17.53
CA LEU A 114 -38.39 19.78 17.87
C LEU A 114 -37.59 19.01 18.92
N LYS A 115 -36.47 18.45 18.57
CA LYS A 115 -35.51 17.88 19.51
C LYS A 115 -34.51 18.97 19.86
N PRO A 116 -34.52 19.50 21.09
CA PRO A 116 -33.56 20.57 21.47
C PRO A 116 -32.13 20.03 21.42
N GLY A 117 -31.23 20.88 20.98
CA GLY A 117 -29.79 20.56 20.97
C GLY A 117 -29.28 20.24 22.37
N ARG A 118 -28.35 19.30 22.45
CA ARG A 118 -27.72 18.87 23.72
C ARG A 118 -26.45 19.66 23.99
N ALA A 119 -26.09 19.81 25.24
CA ALA A 119 -24.82 20.42 25.65
C ALA A 119 -23.63 19.53 25.20
N ALA A 120 -22.54 20.14 24.75
CA ALA A 120 -21.35 19.42 24.28
C ALA A 120 -20.74 18.53 25.37
N GLU A 121 -20.70 19.04 26.60
CA GLU A 121 -20.21 18.30 27.77
C GLU A 121 -20.98 17.00 28.05
N GLU A 122 -22.30 17.00 27.87
CA GLU A 122 -23.13 15.81 28.03
C GLU A 122 -22.83 14.76 26.93
N ILE A 123 -22.68 15.24 25.69
CA ILE A 123 -22.37 14.39 24.55
C ILE A 123 -20.97 13.76 24.72
N ILE A 124 -19.98 14.57 25.11
CA ILE A 124 -18.62 14.07 25.33
C ILE A 124 -18.58 13.02 26.45
N ALA A 125 -19.27 13.32 27.58
CA ALA A 125 -19.35 12.39 28.72
C ALA A 125 -19.99 11.03 28.34
N GLU A 126 -20.96 11.05 27.40
CA GLU A 126 -21.63 9.86 26.91
C GLU A 126 -20.76 9.03 25.94
N VAL A 127 -20.08 9.68 24.98
CA VAL A 127 -19.35 8.97 23.91
C VAL A 127 -17.97 8.47 24.32
N MET A 128 -17.25 9.21 25.19
CA MET A 128 -15.88 8.91 25.56
C MET A 128 -15.67 7.53 26.20
N PRO A 129 -16.51 7.08 27.16
CA PRO A 129 -16.36 5.73 27.72
C PRO A 129 -16.47 4.62 26.68
N GLY A 130 -17.38 4.76 25.71
CA GLY A 130 -17.54 3.83 24.61
C GLY A 130 -16.35 3.79 23.68
N ILE A 131 -15.79 4.95 23.32
CA ILE A 131 -14.59 5.07 22.49
C ILE A 131 -13.40 4.40 23.17
N ILE A 132 -13.16 4.67 24.46
CA ILE A 132 -12.02 4.10 25.19
C ILE A 132 -12.18 2.58 25.34
N ARG A 133 -13.36 2.06 25.67
CA ARG A 133 -13.59 0.61 25.83
C ARG A 133 -13.43 -0.18 24.54
N ASN A 134 -13.85 0.40 23.41
CA ASN A 134 -13.84 -0.24 22.09
C ASN A 134 -12.67 0.22 21.21
N PHE A 135 -11.64 0.81 21.79
CA PHE A 135 -10.51 1.36 21.04
C PHE A 135 -9.82 0.27 20.18
N PRO A 136 -9.54 0.51 18.89
CA PRO A 136 -9.14 -0.51 17.93
C PRO A 136 -7.65 -0.91 18.03
N TRP A 137 -7.20 -1.30 19.21
CA TRP A 137 -5.85 -1.79 19.42
C TRP A 137 -5.62 -3.12 18.68
N PRO A 138 -4.58 -3.27 17.86
CA PRO A 138 -4.26 -4.54 17.19
C PRO A 138 -3.88 -5.64 18.20
N LYS A 139 -3.32 -5.25 19.35
CA LYS A 139 -3.06 -6.11 20.52
C LYS A 139 -3.40 -5.33 21.78
N SER A 140 -4.08 -5.98 22.72
CA SER A 140 -4.47 -5.38 23.99
C SER A 140 -4.34 -6.38 25.12
N MET A 141 -4.23 -5.89 26.34
CA MET A 141 -4.15 -6.68 27.57
C MET A 141 -5.17 -6.18 28.60
N ARG A 142 -5.50 -7.00 29.56
CA ARG A 142 -6.17 -6.61 30.80
C ARG A 142 -5.11 -6.34 31.87
N SER A 143 -5.36 -5.41 32.76
CA SER A 143 -4.38 -5.02 33.78
C SER A 143 -5.04 -4.72 35.13
N GLY A 144 -4.25 -4.82 36.20
CA GLY A 144 -4.67 -4.51 37.55
C GLY A 144 -5.64 -5.51 38.18
N ALA A 145 -6.15 -5.19 39.35
CA ALA A 145 -7.10 -6.03 40.10
C ALA A 145 -8.42 -6.25 39.36
N ALA A 146 -8.84 -5.30 38.52
CA ALA A 146 -10.03 -5.40 37.69
C ALA A 146 -9.94 -6.47 36.60
N SER A 147 -8.73 -6.94 36.23
CA SER A 147 -8.51 -7.92 35.17
C SER A 147 -9.22 -9.26 35.35
N ALA A 148 -9.54 -9.61 36.60
CA ALA A 148 -10.28 -10.81 36.96
C ALA A 148 -11.78 -10.72 36.62
N ARG A 149 -12.33 -9.53 36.36
CA ARG A 149 -13.74 -9.32 36.10
C ARG A 149 -14.04 -9.47 34.60
N PRO A 150 -15.11 -10.16 34.20
CA PRO A 150 -15.61 -10.13 32.83
C PRO A 150 -15.92 -8.68 32.41
N GLY A 151 -15.53 -8.31 31.17
CA GLY A 151 -15.78 -6.95 30.66
C GLY A 151 -14.81 -5.85 31.13
N SER A 152 -13.75 -6.19 31.88
CA SER A 152 -12.69 -5.22 32.26
C SER A 152 -12.04 -4.59 31.03
N LEU A 153 -11.57 -3.34 31.17
CA LEU A 153 -10.91 -2.58 30.12
C LEU A 153 -9.76 -3.36 29.47
N ARG A 154 -9.73 -3.34 28.17
CA ARG A 154 -8.61 -3.85 27.36
C ARG A 154 -7.89 -2.69 26.71
N TRP A 155 -6.64 -2.48 27.06
CA TRP A 155 -5.81 -1.42 26.50
C TRP A 155 -4.47 -2.00 26.04
N VAL A 156 -3.72 -1.28 25.19
CA VAL A 156 -2.42 -1.80 24.70
C VAL A 156 -1.40 -1.97 25.85
N ARG A 157 -1.44 -1.05 26.83
CA ARG A 157 -0.72 -1.06 28.10
C ARG A 157 -1.63 -0.47 29.17
N PRO A 158 -1.41 -0.71 30.46
CA PRO A 158 -2.29 -0.19 31.51
C PRO A 158 -2.58 1.30 31.37
N LEU A 159 -3.86 1.67 31.17
CA LEU A 159 -4.33 3.05 31.23
C LEU A 159 -4.28 3.52 32.68
N GLN A 160 -3.72 4.72 32.93
CA GLN A 160 -3.45 5.22 34.27
C GLN A 160 -4.24 6.46 34.65
N SER A 161 -4.45 7.37 33.70
CA SER A 161 -5.24 8.59 33.93
C SER A 161 -5.87 9.10 32.64
N ILE A 162 -6.93 9.86 32.80
CA ILE A 162 -7.68 10.51 31.75
C ILE A 162 -7.77 11.99 32.08
N VAL A 163 -7.32 12.86 31.15
CA VAL A 163 -7.67 14.28 31.18
C VAL A 163 -8.77 14.51 30.15
N CYS A 164 -9.84 15.19 30.60
CA CYS A 164 -10.88 15.66 29.69
C CYS A 164 -11.39 17.02 30.20
N THR A 165 -10.96 18.10 29.55
CA THR A 165 -11.34 19.46 29.92
C THR A 165 -11.98 20.18 28.75
N PHE A 166 -13.00 20.97 29.01
CA PHE A 166 -13.78 21.71 28.02
C PHE A 166 -14.04 23.14 28.51
N GLY A 167 -13.87 24.12 27.66
CA GLY A 167 -14.17 25.52 28.00
C GLY A 167 -13.59 26.55 27.04
N SER A 168 -14.09 27.78 27.10
CA SER A 168 -13.66 28.88 26.28
C SER A 168 -12.37 29.53 26.83
N GLU A 169 -11.71 30.42 26.06
CA GLU A 169 -10.51 31.13 26.52
C GLU A 169 -10.79 32.11 27.69
N THR A 170 -12.01 32.59 27.79
CA THR A 170 -12.43 33.61 28.74
C THR A 170 -13.05 33.07 30.02
N GLU A 171 -13.36 31.79 30.06
CA GLU A 171 -14.03 31.11 31.18
C GLU A 171 -13.14 30.05 31.82
N GLU A 172 -13.43 29.67 33.08
CA GLU A 172 -12.79 28.50 33.67
C GLU A 172 -13.18 27.25 32.90
N THR A 173 -12.19 26.45 32.56
CA THR A 173 -12.44 25.16 31.93
C THR A 173 -13.02 24.16 32.92
N MET A 174 -14.06 23.47 32.50
CA MET A 174 -14.68 22.40 33.28
C MET A 174 -14.05 21.04 32.96
N VAL A 175 -14.05 20.17 33.93
CA VAL A 175 -13.74 18.74 33.73
C VAL A 175 -15.02 18.04 33.29
N ILE A 176 -14.95 17.31 32.17
CA ILE A 176 -16.08 16.48 31.73
C ILE A 176 -16.14 15.22 32.59
N PRO A 177 -17.25 15.00 33.34
CA PRO A 177 -17.32 13.90 34.31
C PRO A 177 -17.68 12.58 33.62
N PHE A 178 -16.72 11.66 33.54
CA PHE A 178 -16.97 10.27 33.19
C PHE A 178 -15.91 9.35 33.80
N GLU A 179 -16.18 8.05 33.80
CA GLU A 179 -15.32 7.02 34.35
C GLU A 179 -15.20 5.83 33.41
N VAL A 180 -14.01 5.25 33.34
CA VAL A 180 -13.77 3.99 32.62
C VAL A 180 -12.98 3.06 33.54
N ASP A 181 -13.62 2.01 34.01
CA ASP A 181 -13.03 0.93 34.80
C ASP A 181 -12.29 1.38 36.07
N GLY A 182 -12.87 2.39 36.78
CA GLY A 182 -12.33 3.00 37.99
C GLY A 182 -11.41 4.20 37.72
N ILE A 183 -11.14 4.53 36.46
CA ILE A 183 -10.32 5.69 36.08
C ILE A 183 -11.26 6.86 35.77
N VAL A 184 -11.27 7.83 36.69
CA VAL A 184 -12.13 9.02 36.58
C VAL A 184 -11.42 10.09 35.75
N ALA A 185 -12.15 10.71 34.83
CA ALA A 185 -11.66 11.86 34.06
C ALA A 185 -11.38 13.05 34.98
N SER A 186 -10.29 13.74 34.72
CA SER A 186 -9.81 14.85 35.57
C SER A 186 -9.16 15.94 34.71
N ASN A 187 -8.58 16.93 35.36
CA ASN A 187 -7.70 17.94 34.77
C ASN A 187 -6.23 17.77 35.20
N MET A 188 -5.86 16.56 35.64
CA MET A 188 -4.52 16.28 36.14
C MET A 188 -3.75 15.38 35.20
N THR A 189 -2.60 15.84 34.74
CA THR A 189 -1.59 15.07 34.02
C THR A 189 -0.32 14.95 34.87
N TYR A 190 0.74 14.33 34.33
CA TYR A 190 2.00 14.10 35.03
C TYR A 190 3.16 14.41 34.08
N GLY A 191 4.25 14.91 34.62
CA GLY A 191 5.46 15.16 33.87
C GLY A 191 6.23 13.89 33.54
N HIS A 192 7.50 14.09 33.19
CA HIS A 192 8.43 13.00 32.90
C HIS A 192 8.64 12.13 34.14
N ARG A 193 8.50 10.79 33.95
CA ARG A 193 8.45 9.82 35.07
C ARG A 193 9.66 9.86 36.04
N PHE A 194 10.82 10.32 35.57
CA PHE A 194 12.05 10.40 36.37
C PHE A 194 12.46 11.84 36.72
N HIS A 195 12.18 12.81 35.86
CA HIS A 195 12.62 14.19 36.06
C HIS A 195 11.58 15.06 36.74
N ALA A 196 10.30 14.78 36.53
CA ALA A 196 9.20 15.58 37.06
C ALA A 196 7.93 14.70 37.22
N PRO A 197 7.93 13.70 38.12
CA PRO A 197 6.84 12.74 38.27
C PRO A 197 5.57 13.33 38.88
N GLU A 198 5.61 14.59 39.35
CA GLU A 198 4.54 15.22 40.06
C GLU A 198 3.30 15.46 39.18
N ALA A 199 2.14 15.51 39.84
CA ALA A 199 0.88 15.83 39.21
C ALA A 199 0.81 17.28 38.77
N ILE A 200 0.29 17.54 37.60
CA ILE A 200 0.20 18.85 36.96
C ILE A 200 -1.27 19.14 36.63
N THR A 201 -1.84 20.20 37.22
CA THR A 201 -3.18 20.65 36.83
C THR A 201 -3.11 21.40 35.50
N VAL A 202 -3.99 21.04 34.57
CA VAL A 202 -4.07 21.65 33.23
C VAL A 202 -5.49 22.12 32.94
N ARG A 203 -5.60 23.10 32.05
CA ARG A 203 -6.89 23.68 31.66
C ARG A 203 -7.17 23.43 30.16
N ARG A 204 -6.25 23.87 29.30
CA ARG A 204 -6.35 23.83 27.85
C ARG A 204 -5.06 23.30 27.24
N PHE A 205 -5.10 23.05 25.94
CA PHE A 205 -3.93 22.56 25.24
C PHE A 205 -2.69 23.46 25.37
N ALA A 206 -2.87 24.78 25.32
CA ALA A 206 -1.74 25.70 25.39
C ALA A 206 -0.97 25.59 26.72
N ASP A 207 -1.68 25.63 27.87
CA ASP A 207 -1.02 25.51 29.17
C ASP A 207 -0.59 24.05 29.46
N TYR A 208 -1.29 23.09 28.91
CA TYR A 208 -0.91 21.67 28.95
C TYR A 208 0.44 21.42 28.26
N ALA A 209 0.60 21.90 27.04
CA ALA A 209 1.83 21.75 26.27
C ALA A 209 3.03 22.45 26.96
N GLU A 210 2.83 23.70 27.40
CA GLU A 210 3.87 24.48 28.09
C GLU A 210 4.29 23.84 29.41
N LYS A 211 3.34 23.38 30.22
CA LYS A 211 3.62 22.76 31.53
C LYS A 211 4.33 21.40 31.34
N LEU A 212 3.93 20.62 30.36
CA LEU A 212 4.60 19.36 30.04
C LEU A 212 6.04 19.58 29.56
N GLU A 213 6.28 20.59 28.72
CA GLU A 213 7.65 20.89 28.28
C GLU A 213 8.55 21.32 29.45
N ARG A 214 8.06 22.15 30.38
CA ARG A 214 8.76 22.47 31.63
C ARG A 214 9.01 21.19 32.48
N ALA A 215 8.08 20.25 32.43
CA ALA A 215 8.17 18.97 33.12
C ALA A 215 8.89 17.90 32.30
N LYS A 216 9.72 18.30 31.33
CA LYS A 216 10.59 17.40 30.54
C LYS A 216 9.77 16.41 29.65
N VAL A 217 8.70 16.87 29.04
CA VAL A 217 7.89 16.10 28.09
C VAL A 217 7.62 16.93 26.83
N VAL A 218 8.18 16.53 25.70
CA VAL A 218 7.87 17.09 24.39
C VAL A 218 6.73 16.26 23.77
N ILE A 219 5.53 16.81 23.75
CA ILE A 219 4.34 16.07 23.29
C ILE A 219 4.25 15.90 21.78
N ASP A 220 4.79 16.85 21.02
CA ASP A 220 4.81 16.81 19.55
C ASP A 220 5.89 15.82 19.06
N ALA A 221 5.46 14.74 18.43
CA ALA A 221 6.36 13.69 17.94
C ALA A 221 7.27 14.19 16.80
N GLU A 222 6.78 15.06 15.91
CA GLU A 222 7.60 15.64 14.85
C GLU A 222 8.70 16.54 15.42
N ARG A 223 8.38 17.31 16.46
CA ARG A 223 9.39 18.11 17.16
C ARG A 223 10.43 17.22 17.86
N ARG A 224 10.03 16.08 18.48
CA ARG A 224 10.99 15.13 19.04
C ARG A 224 11.93 14.58 17.98
N LYS A 225 11.43 14.21 16.79
CA LYS A 225 12.25 13.76 15.66
C LYS A 225 13.23 14.84 15.22
N GLN A 226 12.78 16.08 15.10
CA GLN A 226 13.65 17.21 14.73
C GLN A 226 14.78 17.40 15.74
N ILE A 227 14.49 17.35 17.05
CA ILE A 227 15.50 17.45 18.11
C ILE A 227 16.52 16.30 17.97
N ILE A 228 16.05 15.05 17.87
CA ILE A 228 16.92 13.89 17.75
C ILE A 228 17.80 13.98 16.50
N SER A 229 17.23 14.31 15.35
CA SER A 229 17.98 14.43 14.11
C SER A 229 19.02 15.54 14.16
N ALA A 230 18.63 16.74 14.62
CA ALA A 230 19.56 17.86 14.72
C ALA A 230 20.72 17.57 15.68
N ASP A 231 20.41 17.04 16.87
CA ASP A 231 21.44 16.72 17.87
C ASP A 231 22.33 15.56 17.42
N ALA A 232 21.78 14.55 16.72
CA ALA A 232 22.57 13.46 16.17
C ALA A 232 23.56 13.95 15.09
N HIS A 233 23.11 14.83 14.20
CA HIS A 233 24.01 15.49 13.22
C HIS A 233 25.08 16.32 13.92
N ASN A 234 24.72 17.12 14.91
CA ASN A 234 25.67 17.95 15.64
C ASN A 234 26.74 17.11 16.34
N VAL A 235 26.34 16.02 17.01
CA VAL A 235 27.28 15.14 17.72
C VAL A 235 28.18 14.38 16.74
N ALA A 236 27.64 13.92 15.58
CA ALA A 236 28.43 13.31 14.52
C ALA A 236 29.44 14.31 13.95
N PHE A 237 28.97 15.50 13.57
CA PHE A 237 29.82 16.58 13.02
C PHE A 237 30.93 16.99 13.97
N ALA A 238 30.63 17.16 15.26
CA ALA A 238 31.62 17.48 16.28
C ALA A 238 32.74 16.41 16.40
N SER A 239 32.47 15.21 15.95
CA SER A 239 33.43 14.09 15.89
C SER A 239 34.08 13.91 14.51
N GLY A 240 33.84 14.80 13.57
CA GLY A 240 34.33 14.70 12.18
C GLY A 240 33.63 13.62 11.35
N LEU A 241 32.41 13.24 11.72
CA LEU A 241 31.65 12.16 11.11
C LEU A 241 30.31 12.63 10.54
N GLU A 242 29.70 11.82 9.70
CA GLU A 242 28.34 11.96 9.22
C GLU A 242 27.43 10.92 9.86
N LEU A 243 26.20 11.34 10.15
CA LEU A 243 25.12 10.41 10.52
C LEU A 243 24.69 9.61 9.28
N VAL A 244 24.52 8.30 9.44
CA VAL A 244 23.85 7.48 8.42
C VAL A 244 22.35 7.54 8.66
N GLU A 245 21.64 8.17 7.75
CA GLU A 245 20.21 8.40 7.85
C GLU A 245 19.40 7.09 7.92
N ASP A 246 18.43 7.08 8.83
CA ASP A 246 17.46 5.98 8.96
C ASP A 246 16.13 6.54 9.52
N GLU A 247 15.26 6.97 8.62
CA GLU A 247 13.97 7.57 8.97
C GLU A 247 13.08 6.61 9.77
N ALA A 248 13.11 5.32 9.44
CA ALA A 248 12.33 4.30 10.17
C ALA A 248 12.84 4.13 11.61
N LEU A 249 14.14 4.20 11.81
CA LEU A 249 14.73 4.19 13.16
C LEU A 249 14.42 5.48 13.90
N LEU A 250 14.48 6.63 13.24
CA LEU A 250 14.16 7.93 13.84
C LEU A 250 12.70 7.98 14.32
N GLU A 251 11.77 7.48 13.51
CA GLU A 251 10.36 7.35 13.91
C GLU A 251 10.22 6.42 15.14
N GLU A 252 10.88 5.26 15.12
CA GLU A 252 10.84 4.32 16.25
C GLU A 252 11.42 4.92 17.53
N VAL A 253 12.61 5.53 17.45
CA VAL A 253 13.30 6.08 18.62
C VAL A 253 12.55 7.29 19.19
N SER A 254 12.00 8.16 18.36
CA SER A 254 11.17 9.27 18.82
C SER A 254 9.94 8.82 19.62
N GLY A 255 9.45 7.61 19.33
CA GLY A 255 8.37 6.94 20.06
C GLY A 255 8.82 6.19 21.32
N LEU A 256 10.11 6.19 21.67
CA LEU A 256 10.63 5.59 22.89
C LEU A 256 10.95 6.62 23.98
N VAL A 257 11.01 7.90 23.65
CA VAL A 257 11.44 8.96 24.54
C VAL A 257 10.43 10.10 24.61
N GLU A 258 10.31 10.72 25.78
CA GLU A 258 9.54 11.96 25.99
C GLU A 258 10.46 13.19 26.04
N TRP A 259 11.72 12.99 26.47
CA TRP A 259 12.76 14.02 26.58
C TRP A 259 14.07 13.52 25.99
N PRO A 260 14.26 13.63 24.67
CA PRO A 260 15.41 13.05 23.99
C PRO A 260 16.74 13.68 24.43
N GLN A 261 17.73 12.83 24.71
CA GLN A 261 19.11 13.17 24.98
C GLN A 261 19.99 12.34 24.06
N VAL A 262 20.68 12.99 23.13
CA VAL A 262 21.51 12.32 22.14
C VAL A 262 22.93 12.14 22.66
N LEU A 263 23.44 10.92 22.63
CA LEU A 263 24.76 10.55 23.12
C LEU A 263 25.51 9.75 22.08
N MET A 264 26.84 9.81 22.10
CA MET A 264 27.69 9.03 21.21
C MET A 264 28.51 7.98 22.00
N GLY A 265 28.50 6.76 21.47
CA GLY A 265 29.33 5.66 21.95
C GLY A 265 30.30 5.17 20.88
N SER A 266 31.14 4.21 21.28
CA SER A 266 32.10 3.58 20.35
C SER A 266 32.25 2.09 20.64
N PHE A 267 32.68 1.36 19.62
CA PHE A 267 33.08 -0.03 19.71
C PHE A 267 34.50 -0.21 19.12
N GLU A 268 35.09 -1.37 19.26
CA GLU A 268 36.43 -1.68 18.80
C GLU A 268 36.48 -1.68 17.25
N GLY A 269 37.51 -1.06 16.70
CA GLY A 269 37.68 -0.94 15.23
C GLY A 269 37.79 -2.28 14.50
N SER A 270 38.18 -3.36 15.19
CA SER A 270 38.24 -4.70 14.62
C SER A 270 36.89 -5.24 14.13
N TYR A 271 35.76 -4.74 14.68
CA TYR A 271 34.43 -5.13 14.21
C TYR A 271 34.06 -4.52 12.85
N LEU A 272 34.81 -3.54 12.36
CA LEU A 272 34.62 -2.98 11.02
C LEU A 272 35.00 -3.96 9.88
N GLU A 273 35.63 -5.10 10.19
CA GLU A 273 35.81 -6.22 9.27
C GLU A 273 34.48 -6.93 8.91
N ILE A 274 33.45 -6.75 9.73
CA ILE A 274 32.11 -7.27 9.45
C ILE A 274 31.42 -6.39 8.41
N PRO A 275 30.64 -6.93 7.49
CA PRO A 275 29.85 -6.13 6.54
C PRO A 275 29.03 -5.02 7.23
N SER A 276 29.06 -3.82 6.65
CA SER A 276 28.37 -2.65 7.20
C SER A 276 26.89 -2.88 7.45
N GLU A 277 26.25 -3.69 6.63
CA GLU A 277 24.83 -4.05 6.72
C GLU A 277 24.55 -4.86 8.00
N ILE A 278 25.42 -5.80 8.36
CA ILE A 278 25.31 -6.57 9.61
C ILE A 278 25.51 -5.65 10.81
N ILE A 279 26.55 -4.79 10.79
CA ILE A 279 26.82 -3.84 11.88
C ILE A 279 25.62 -2.93 12.09
N ARG A 280 25.14 -2.29 11.02
CA ARG A 280 23.98 -1.39 11.05
C ARG A 280 22.75 -2.08 11.62
N LEU A 281 22.41 -3.27 11.12
CA LEU A 281 21.22 -4.00 11.55
C LEU A 281 21.36 -4.48 13.00
N THR A 282 22.53 -4.98 13.40
CA THR A 282 22.82 -5.41 14.78
C THR A 282 22.59 -4.27 15.77
N ILE A 283 23.18 -3.10 15.51
CA ILE A 283 23.09 -1.92 16.36
C ILE A 283 21.66 -1.38 16.40
N LYS A 284 21.01 -1.28 15.24
CA LYS A 284 19.62 -0.85 15.10
C LYS A 284 18.65 -1.77 15.85
N THR A 285 18.73 -3.06 15.63
CA THR A 285 17.76 -4.04 16.15
C THR A 285 17.87 -4.19 17.66
N ASN A 286 19.11 -4.30 18.17
CA ASN A 286 19.34 -4.61 19.57
C ASN A 286 19.33 -3.38 20.49
N GLN A 287 19.82 -2.22 20.03
CA GLN A 287 19.98 -1.02 20.87
C GLN A 287 19.29 0.24 20.33
N LYS A 288 18.60 0.14 19.19
CA LYS A 288 17.92 1.29 18.57
C LYS A 288 18.86 2.50 18.38
N CYS A 289 20.11 2.22 18.04
CA CYS A 289 21.12 3.24 17.82
C CYS A 289 21.36 3.46 16.32
N PHE A 290 21.78 4.68 15.98
CA PHE A 290 22.21 5.06 14.65
C PHE A 290 23.72 4.76 14.48
N VAL A 291 24.13 4.53 13.25
CA VAL A 291 25.54 4.39 12.90
C VAL A 291 26.06 5.64 12.20
N THR A 292 27.38 5.80 12.20
CA THR A 292 28.06 6.94 11.59
C THR A 292 29.11 6.48 10.60
N ARG A 293 29.54 7.39 9.74
CA ARG A 293 30.61 7.17 8.75
C ARG A 293 31.51 8.40 8.63
N GLU A 294 32.67 8.25 8.02
CA GLU A 294 33.45 9.40 7.60
C GLU A 294 32.74 10.13 6.45
N PRO A 295 32.91 11.46 6.31
CA PRO A 295 32.27 12.23 5.24
C PRO A 295 32.59 11.68 3.85
N GLY A 296 31.53 11.32 3.10
CA GLY A 296 31.65 10.76 1.76
C GLY A 296 32.11 9.30 1.68
N ALA A 297 32.37 8.62 2.81
CA ALA A 297 32.72 7.20 2.81
C ALA A 297 31.50 6.29 2.67
N GLU A 298 31.67 5.15 2.03
CA GLU A 298 30.64 4.09 2.00
C GLU A 298 30.69 3.20 3.25
N THR A 299 31.87 3.09 3.87
CA THR A 299 32.11 2.27 5.05
C THR A 299 31.72 3.00 6.34
N LEU A 300 31.28 2.24 7.33
CA LEU A 300 30.91 2.78 8.63
C LEU A 300 32.16 3.15 9.46
N SER A 301 31.98 4.09 10.38
CA SER A 301 32.93 4.33 11.48
C SER A 301 32.61 3.42 12.67
N ASN A 302 33.51 3.36 13.65
CA ASN A 302 33.32 2.62 14.90
C ASN A 302 32.56 3.41 15.97
N LYS A 303 31.73 4.39 15.56
CA LYS A 303 30.90 5.19 16.45
C LYS A 303 29.42 4.92 16.19
N PHE A 304 28.65 4.97 17.25
CA PHE A 304 27.19 4.88 17.19
C PHE A 304 26.55 5.98 18.01
N ILE A 305 25.33 6.36 17.63
CA ILE A 305 24.55 7.38 18.33
C ILE A 305 23.33 6.73 18.95
N LEU A 306 23.16 6.93 20.24
CA LEU A 306 22.02 6.48 21.01
C LEU A 306 21.19 7.67 21.52
N VAL A 307 19.91 7.43 21.75
CA VAL A 307 19.01 8.43 22.32
C VAL A 307 18.50 7.93 23.67
N SER A 308 18.82 8.69 24.71
CA SER A 308 18.33 8.44 26.05
C SER A 308 17.08 9.26 26.33
N ASN A 309 16.18 8.73 27.19
CA ASN A 309 15.04 9.48 27.73
C ASN A 309 15.40 10.20 29.04
N ILE A 310 16.64 10.15 29.45
CA ILE A 310 17.10 10.69 30.73
C ILE A 310 18.29 11.64 30.49
N GLU A 311 18.20 12.83 31.01
CA GLU A 311 19.33 13.74 31.22
C GLU A 311 20.10 13.29 32.47
N ALA A 312 21.17 12.52 32.24
CA ALA A 312 21.95 11.93 33.35
C ALA A 312 22.91 12.94 33.98
N ARG A 313 23.07 12.87 35.30
CA ARG A 313 23.94 13.77 36.07
C ARG A 313 25.41 13.69 35.70
N ASP A 314 25.85 12.55 35.21
CA ASP A 314 27.22 12.26 34.74
C ASP A 314 27.48 12.65 33.27
N GLY A 315 26.53 13.32 32.66
CA GLY A 315 26.56 13.64 31.21
C GLY A 315 26.34 12.43 30.32
N GLY A 316 25.74 11.35 30.82
CA GLY A 316 25.40 10.14 30.08
C GLY A 316 26.51 9.08 29.99
N LYS A 317 27.62 9.24 30.70
CA LYS A 317 28.77 8.30 30.65
C LYS A 317 28.39 6.86 30.96
N GLU A 318 27.62 6.64 32.01
CA GLU A 318 27.17 5.29 32.38
C GLU A 318 26.18 4.72 31.39
N ILE A 319 25.32 5.55 30.80
CA ILE A 319 24.38 5.15 29.71
C ILE A 319 25.15 4.69 28.47
N VAL A 320 26.15 5.47 28.05
CA VAL A 320 27.01 5.12 26.90
C VAL A 320 27.79 3.84 27.20
N HIS A 321 28.36 3.72 28.38
CA HIS A 321 29.10 2.53 28.79
C HIS A 321 28.23 1.26 28.79
N GLY A 322 27.04 1.34 29.37
CA GLY A 322 26.08 0.24 29.38
C GLY A 322 25.66 -0.21 28.00
N ASN A 323 25.27 0.75 27.14
CA ASN A 323 24.91 0.47 25.73
C ASN A 323 26.10 -0.08 24.94
N GLY A 324 27.30 0.47 25.14
CA GLY A 324 28.54 -0.01 24.53
C GLY A 324 28.86 -1.48 24.87
N LYS A 325 28.60 -1.92 26.08
CA LYS A 325 28.75 -3.35 26.46
C LYS A 325 27.82 -4.25 25.63
N VAL A 326 26.56 -3.87 25.47
CA VAL A 326 25.58 -4.64 24.69
C VAL A 326 25.95 -4.62 23.21
N VAL A 327 26.29 -3.45 22.65
CA VAL A 327 26.75 -3.32 21.25
C VAL A 327 27.95 -4.25 21.00
N ARG A 328 28.95 -4.23 21.84
CA ARG A 328 30.12 -5.13 21.72
C ARG A 328 29.75 -6.61 21.78
N ALA A 329 28.91 -7.01 22.70
CA ALA A 329 28.47 -8.40 22.84
C ALA A 329 27.79 -8.87 21.54
N ARG A 330 26.87 -8.04 20.99
CA ARG A 330 26.16 -8.37 19.75
C ARG A 330 27.05 -8.34 18.50
N LEU A 331 27.99 -7.43 18.44
CA LEU A 331 28.97 -7.40 17.35
C LEU A 331 29.94 -8.58 17.43
N SER A 332 30.26 -9.06 18.63
CA SER A 332 31.05 -10.28 18.83
C SER A 332 30.34 -11.52 18.30
N ASP A 333 29.01 -11.65 18.56
CA ASP A 333 28.19 -12.71 17.99
C ASP A 333 28.17 -12.62 16.46
N ALA A 334 27.94 -11.43 15.93
CA ALA A 334 27.91 -11.17 14.49
C ALA A 334 29.25 -11.49 13.80
N ALA A 335 30.37 -11.14 14.44
CA ALA A 335 31.71 -11.47 13.93
C ALA A 335 31.96 -12.98 13.93
N HIS A 336 31.45 -13.68 14.94
CA HIS A 336 31.52 -15.14 14.97
C HIS A 336 30.74 -15.77 13.82
N PHE A 337 29.52 -15.35 13.57
CA PHE A 337 28.69 -15.83 12.45
C PHE A 337 29.35 -15.52 11.11
N TRP A 338 29.82 -14.28 10.91
CA TRP A 338 30.54 -13.88 9.70
C TRP A 338 31.75 -14.75 9.41
N LYS A 339 32.58 -15.04 10.40
CA LYS A 339 33.75 -15.94 10.28
C LYS A 339 33.34 -17.37 9.98
N ARG A 340 32.34 -17.91 10.70
CA ARG A 340 31.86 -19.28 10.47
C ARG A 340 31.28 -19.49 9.09
N ASP A 341 30.57 -18.51 8.59
CA ASP A 341 29.96 -18.60 7.25
C ASP A 341 30.98 -18.63 6.12
N GLN A 342 32.17 -18.11 6.34
CA GLN A 342 33.29 -18.18 5.39
C GLN A 342 34.06 -19.51 5.47
N GLY A 343 33.86 -20.28 6.52
CA GLY A 343 34.50 -21.58 6.71
C GLY A 343 33.72 -22.74 6.07
N ASN A 344 34.39 -23.87 6.01
CA ASN A 344 33.77 -25.10 5.54
C ASN A 344 32.75 -25.64 6.56
N LEU A 345 31.70 -26.24 6.02
CA LEU A 345 30.76 -27.03 6.81
C LEU A 345 31.38 -28.36 7.24
N PRO A 346 30.98 -28.94 8.37
CA PRO A 346 31.31 -30.31 8.71
C PRO A 346 30.59 -31.29 7.77
N ASP A 347 31.07 -32.51 7.68
CA ASP A 347 30.41 -33.66 7.02
C ASP A 347 30.04 -33.40 5.55
N LEU A 348 31.00 -32.86 4.77
CA LEU A 348 30.81 -32.55 3.34
C LEU A 348 30.39 -33.77 2.49
N GLU A 349 30.76 -34.96 2.90
CA GLU A 349 30.36 -36.22 2.23
C GLU A 349 28.84 -36.37 2.16
N THR A 350 28.10 -35.89 3.15
CA THR A 350 26.63 -35.90 3.15
C THR A 350 26.00 -34.98 2.11
N LEU A 351 26.77 -34.07 1.56
CA LEU A 351 26.32 -33.06 0.59
C LEU A 351 26.60 -33.43 -0.89
N GLU A 352 27.31 -34.53 -1.14
CA GLU A 352 27.77 -34.91 -2.50
C GLU A 352 26.61 -35.10 -3.49
N LEU A 353 25.50 -35.67 -3.06
CA LEU A 353 24.33 -35.90 -3.95
C LEU A 353 23.72 -34.56 -4.37
N SER A 354 23.53 -33.66 -3.43
CA SER A 354 23.00 -32.31 -3.72
C SER A 354 23.98 -31.48 -4.53
N ALA A 355 25.29 -31.60 -4.24
CA ALA A 355 26.33 -30.92 -5.02
C ALA A 355 26.33 -31.40 -6.48
N LYS A 356 26.22 -32.70 -6.71
CA LYS A 356 26.12 -33.27 -8.07
C LYS A 356 24.85 -32.81 -8.78
N LYS A 357 23.72 -32.77 -8.10
CA LYS A 357 22.43 -32.31 -8.63
C LYS A 357 22.48 -30.90 -9.19
N PHE A 358 23.15 -29.99 -8.48
CA PHE A 358 23.22 -28.56 -8.85
C PHE A 358 24.55 -28.15 -9.51
N GLY A 359 25.51 -29.05 -9.69
CA GLY A 359 26.82 -28.74 -10.25
C GLY A 359 27.68 -27.84 -9.32
N LEU A 360 27.62 -28.09 -8.00
CA LEU A 360 28.29 -27.28 -6.99
C LEU A 360 29.69 -27.80 -6.70
N ASP A 361 30.61 -26.87 -6.37
CA ASP A 361 31.96 -27.16 -5.90
C ASP A 361 32.02 -27.12 -4.35
N LEU A 362 32.11 -28.26 -3.72
CA LEU A 362 32.17 -28.37 -2.27
C LEU A 362 33.48 -27.80 -1.64
N LYS A 363 34.37 -27.24 -2.44
CA LYS A 363 35.50 -26.43 -1.94
C LYS A 363 35.10 -24.97 -1.66
N ARG A 364 33.91 -24.56 -2.14
CA ARG A 364 33.41 -23.19 -2.03
C ARG A 364 32.35 -23.09 -0.94
N PRO A 365 32.50 -22.19 0.05
CA PRO A 365 31.60 -22.11 1.19
C PRO A 365 30.13 -21.88 0.84
N LEU A 366 29.81 -21.02 -0.12
CA LEU A 366 28.41 -20.75 -0.49
C LEU A 366 27.78 -21.93 -1.24
N ASP A 367 28.56 -22.67 -2.03
CA ASP A 367 28.14 -23.91 -2.70
C ASP A 367 27.77 -24.97 -1.67
N GLN A 368 28.56 -25.12 -0.60
CA GLN A 368 28.24 -26.02 0.51
C GLN A 368 26.90 -25.66 1.17
N ARG A 369 26.62 -24.36 1.34
CA ARG A 369 25.34 -23.90 1.95
C ARG A 369 24.16 -24.22 1.03
N MET A 370 24.31 -24.06 -0.29
CA MET A 370 23.28 -24.48 -1.24
C MET A 370 23.08 -26.01 -1.21
N ALA A 371 24.15 -26.78 -1.23
CA ALA A 371 24.06 -28.24 -1.11
C ALA A 371 23.36 -28.66 0.21
N LYS A 372 23.67 -28.00 1.32
CA LYS A 372 23.04 -28.23 2.62
C LYS A 372 21.56 -27.82 2.63
N LEU A 373 21.19 -26.74 1.95
CA LEU A 373 19.80 -26.29 1.81
C LEU A 373 18.94 -27.41 1.16
N ASP A 374 19.43 -28.02 0.11
CA ASP A 374 18.77 -29.11 -0.58
C ASP A 374 18.80 -30.41 0.24
N ALA A 375 19.96 -30.82 0.73
CA ALA A 375 20.13 -32.07 1.50
C ALA A 375 19.26 -32.15 2.76
N LEU A 376 19.02 -31.01 3.43
CA LEU A 376 18.15 -30.94 4.60
C LEU A 376 16.65 -30.88 4.26
N ASN A 377 16.28 -30.89 2.98
CA ASN A 377 14.89 -30.76 2.54
C ASN A 377 14.16 -29.60 3.23
N VAL A 378 14.81 -28.44 3.30
CA VAL A 378 14.23 -27.25 3.96
C VAL A 378 12.92 -26.89 3.25
N THR A 379 11.81 -26.97 3.96
CA THR A 379 10.49 -26.74 3.41
C THR A 379 10.34 -25.27 2.95
N PHE A 380 9.95 -25.06 1.70
CA PHE A 380 9.49 -23.77 1.21
C PHE A 380 8.00 -23.60 1.56
N HIS A 381 7.18 -24.55 1.15
CA HIS A 381 5.76 -24.59 1.46
C HIS A 381 5.26 -26.06 1.43
N ALA A 382 4.34 -26.42 2.33
CA ALA A 382 3.89 -27.81 2.47
C ALA A 382 3.42 -28.45 1.17
N LYS A 383 2.71 -27.69 0.30
CA LYS A 383 2.20 -28.16 -0.99
C LYS A 383 3.16 -27.90 -2.17
N LEU A 384 4.09 -26.96 -2.05
CA LEU A 384 5.02 -26.57 -3.13
C LEU A 384 6.41 -27.18 -2.96
N GLY A 385 6.65 -27.86 -1.85
CA GLY A 385 7.87 -28.61 -1.61
C GLY A 385 8.98 -27.85 -0.91
N THR A 386 10.21 -28.25 -1.19
CA THR A 386 11.42 -27.75 -0.53
C THR A 386 12.03 -26.55 -1.25
N GLN A 387 12.96 -25.88 -0.57
CA GLN A 387 13.76 -24.81 -1.19
C GLN A 387 14.66 -25.33 -2.32
N GLY A 388 15.19 -26.55 -2.19
CA GLY A 388 15.97 -27.18 -3.26
C GLY A 388 15.14 -27.46 -4.51
N GLU A 389 13.92 -27.96 -4.35
CA GLU A 389 12.96 -28.14 -5.45
C GLU A 389 12.61 -26.80 -6.11
N ARG A 390 12.39 -25.77 -5.30
CA ARG A 390 12.15 -24.39 -5.79
C ARG A 390 13.33 -23.84 -6.59
N VAL A 391 14.56 -23.99 -6.11
CA VAL A 391 15.77 -23.56 -6.83
C VAL A 391 15.89 -24.27 -8.18
N ALA A 392 15.57 -25.59 -8.23
CA ALA A 392 15.56 -26.33 -9.50
C ALA A 392 14.55 -25.77 -10.50
N ARG A 393 13.34 -25.40 -10.05
CA ARG A 393 12.32 -24.77 -10.92
C ARG A 393 12.74 -23.39 -11.38
N ILE A 394 13.26 -22.54 -10.45
CA ILE A 394 13.78 -21.21 -10.79
C ILE A 394 14.90 -21.32 -11.83
N ARG A 395 15.84 -22.26 -11.65
CA ARG A 395 16.93 -22.53 -12.59
C ARG A 395 16.42 -22.86 -14.00
N SER A 396 15.44 -23.77 -14.09
CA SER A 396 14.83 -24.18 -15.36
C SER A 396 14.12 -23.01 -16.05
N LEU A 397 13.30 -22.28 -15.31
CA LEU A 397 12.56 -21.12 -15.82
C LEU A 397 13.50 -19.98 -16.22
N ALA A 398 14.55 -19.73 -15.46
CA ALA A 398 15.56 -18.71 -15.77
C ALA A 398 16.34 -19.04 -17.05
N ALA A 399 16.61 -20.29 -17.33
CA ALA A 399 17.25 -20.73 -18.59
C ALA A 399 16.38 -20.40 -19.82
N GLU A 400 15.07 -20.53 -19.73
CA GLU A 400 14.15 -20.12 -20.80
C GLU A 400 14.04 -18.59 -20.91
N LEU A 401 13.95 -17.91 -19.79
CA LEU A 401 13.91 -16.43 -19.75
C LEU A 401 15.19 -15.79 -20.30
N ALA A 402 16.36 -16.40 -20.07
CA ALA A 402 17.65 -15.90 -20.56
C ALA A 402 17.68 -15.70 -22.08
N LYS A 403 16.94 -16.53 -22.83
CA LYS A 403 16.82 -16.42 -24.30
C LYS A 403 16.14 -15.11 -24.71
N VAL A 404 15.20 -14.63 -23.93
CA VAL A 404 14.40 -13.43 -24.19
C VAL A 404 15.09 -12.18 -23.63
N THR A 405 15.61 -12.26 -22.41
CA THR A 405 16.33 -11.15 -21.75
C THR A 405 17.74 -10.92 -22.31
N ARG A 406 18.22 -11.84 -23.18
CA ARG A 406 19.56 -11.82 -23.76
C ARG A 406 20.69 -11.86 -22.71
N ALA A 407 20.40 -12.46 -21.56
CA ALA A 407 21.37 -12.66 -20.49
C ALA A 407 22.31 -13.83 -20.81
N ASP A 408 23.52 -13.78 -20.25
CA ASP A 408 24.47 -14.89 -20.33
C ASP A 408 23.92 -16.12 -19.58
N VAL A 409 23.67 -17.19 -20.32
CA VAL A 409 23.01 -18.40 -19.80
C VAL A 409 23.82 -19.06 -18.68
N ALA A 410 25.15 -19.06 -18.76
CA ALA A 410 26.00 -19.70 -17.75
C ALA A 410 25.97 -18.88 -16.44
N GLN A 411 25.98 -17.57 -16.54
CA GLN A 411 25.87 -16.68 -15.36
C GLN A 411 24.47 -16.72 -14.75
N VAL A 412 23.42 -16.79 -15.57
CA VAL A 412 22.03 -16.97 -15.11
C VAL A 412 21.87 -18.30 -14.37
N ASP A 413 22.39 -19.39 -14.92
CA ASP A 413 22.36 -20.72 -14.30
C ASP A 413 23.04 -20.69 -12.93
N ARG A 414 24.26 -20.12 -12.88
CA ARG A 414 25.03 -20.02 -11.65
C ARG A 414 24.32 -19.14 -10.59
N ALA A 415 23.80 -18.00 -10.99
CA ALA A 415 23.09 -17.11 -10.11
C ALA A 415 21.79 -17.74 -9.57
N ALA A 416 21.02 -18.42 -10.41
CA ALA A 416 19.78 -19.11 -10.01
C ALA A 416 20.05 -20.22 -8.99
N VAL A 417 21.14 -21.00 -9.18
CA VAL A 417 21.54 -22.06 -8.25
C VAL A 417 21.92 -21.49 -6.89
N LEU A 418 22.66 -20.37 -6.86
CA LEU A 418 23.12 -19.77 -5.61
C LEU A 418 22.13 -18.79 -4.97
N ALA A 419 21.06 -18.42 -5.64
CA ALA A 419 20.12 -17.37 -5.23
C ALA A 419 19.57 -17.52 -3.79
N LYS A 420 19.46 -18.75 -3.31
CA LYS A 420 18.90 -19.06 -1.96
C LYS A 420 19.94 -19.71 -1.03
N ALA A 421 21.20 -19.77 -1.41
CA ALA A 421 22.25 -20.43 -0.65
C ALA A 421 22.47 -19.77 0.74
N ASP A 422 22.36 -18.46 0.83
CA ASP A 422 22.55 -17.67 2.04
C ASP A 422 21.48 -17.94 3.12
N LEU A 423 20.35 -18.52 2.78
CA LEU A 423 19.35 -18.98 3.76
C LEU A 423 19.90 -20.03 4.73
N ARG A 424 21.05 -20.62 4.42
CA ARG A 424 21.76 -21.58 5.29
C ARG A 424 23.03 -21.02 5.92
N THR A 425 23.20 -19.72 5.88
CA THR A 425 24.22 -19.01 6.64
C THR A 425 23.72 -18.67 8.04
N GLU A 426 24.63 -18.54 8.99
CA GLU A 426 24.30 -18.15 10.37
C GLU A 426 23.88 -16.68 10.43
N ALA A 427 24.55 -15.82 9.61
CA ALA A 427 24.21 -14.43 9.52
C ALA A 427 22.75 -14.20 9.07
N VAL A 428 22.27 -14.91 8.04
CA VAL A 428 20.87 -14.81 7.61
C VAL A 428 19.91 -15.52 8.58
N GLY A 429 20.37 -16.55 9.27
CA GLY A 429 19.61 -17.20 10.34
C GLY A 429 19.28 -16.26 11.49
N GLU A 430 20.23 -15.41 11.88
CA GLU A 430 20.04 -14.37 12.90
C GLU A 430 19.35 -13.12 12.35
N PHE A 431 19.68 -12.72 11.12
CA PHE A 431 19.16 -11.52 10.46
C PHE A 431 18.50 -11.87 9.12
N PRO A 432 17.25 -12.39 9.11
CA PRO A 432 16.56 -12.78 7.88
C PRO A 432 16.38 -11.64 6.87
N GLU A 433 16.40 -10.38 7.32
CA GLU A 433 16.30 -9.19 6.48
C GLU A 433 17.51 -9.02 5.55
N LEU A 434 18.64 -9.65 5.86
CA LEU A 434 19.87 -9.60 5.07
C LEU A 434 19.98 -10.70 4.01
N GLN A 435 18.92 -11.52 3.82
CA GLN A 435 18.90 -12.49 2.73
C GLN A 435 19.08 -11.77 1.38
N GLY A 436 19.85 -12.36 0.50
CA GLY A 436 20.28 -11.76 -0.76
C GLY A 436 21.52 -10.88 -0.61
N ILE A 437 21.51 -9.91 0.31
CA ILE A 437 22.67 -9.06 0.59
C ILE A 437 23.87 -9.92 1.06
N MET A 438 23.64 -10.81 2.00
CA MET A 438 24.68 -11.71 2.49
C MET A 438 25.10 -12.72 1.43
N GLY A 439 24.14 -13.22 0.63
CA GLY A 439 24.45 -14.05 -0.53
C GLY A 439 25.41 -13.38 -1.52
N HIS A 440 25.17 -12.10 -1.81
CA HIS A 440 26.08 -11.27 -2.61
C HIS A 440 27.49 -11.20 -2.00
N LYS A 441 27.59 -10.85 -0.71
CA LYS A 441 28.89 -10.72 -0.01
C LYS A 441 29.68 -12.03 -0.05
N TYR A 442 29.03 -13.16 0.23
CA TYR A 442 29.70 -14.47 0.18
C TYR A 442 30.05 -14.88 -1.25
N ALA A 443 29.24 -14.54 -2.25
CA ALA A 443 29.52 -14.79 -3.65
C ALA A 443 30.77 -14.03 -4.12
N VAL A 444 30.90 -12.75 -3.74
CA VAL A 444 32.09 -11.94 -4.02
C VAL A 444 33.32 -12.55 -3.37
N LEU A 445 33.22 -12.95 -2.10
CA LEU A 445 34.35 -13.54 -1.35
C LEU A 445 34.84 -14.85 -1.97
N GLN A 446 33.95 -15.68 -2.54
CA GLN A 446 34.35 -16.91 -3.21
C GLN A 446 34.73 -16.72 -4.70
N GLY A 447 34.74 -15.48 -5.20
CA GLY A 447 35.23 -15.15 -6.54
C GLY A 447 34.20 -15.34 -7.67
N GLU A 448 32.89 -15.23 -7.38
CA GLU A 448 31.86 -15.16 -8.42
C GLU A 448 31.98 -13.85 -9.21
N THR A 449 31.47 -13.84 -10.46
CA THR A 449 31.42 -12.61 -11.24
C THR A 449 30.48 -11.60 -10.60
N SER A 450 30.69 -10.32 -10.86
CA SER A 450 29.81 -9.26 -10.35
C SER A 450 28.36 -9.45 -10.79
N ALA A 451 28.11 -9.91 -12.00
CA ALA A 451 26.77 -10.18 -12.51
C ALA A 451 26.07 -11.29 -11.70
N VAL A 452 26.79 -12.39 -11.38
CA VAL A 452 26.26 -13.47 -10.53
C VAL A 452 26.01 -12.98 -9.11
N ALA A 453 26.98 -12.30 -8.50
CA ALA A 453 26.86 -11.80 -7.15
C ALA A 453 25.69 -10.78 -7.02
N ASN A 454 25.60 -9.84 -7.95
CA ASN A 454 24.49 -8.87 -7.98
C ASN A 454 23.13 -9.57 -8.18
N ALA A 455 23.05 -10.57 -9.04
CA ALA A 455 21.80 -11.30 -9.27
C ALA A 455 21.34 -12.06 -8.01
N ILE A 456 22.25 -12.58 -7.18
CA ILE A 456 21.93 -13.21 -5.89
C ILE A 456 21.26 -12.21 -4.94
N GLU A 457 21.68 -10.95 -4.91
CA GLU A 457 20.98 -9.92 -4.13
C GLU A 457 19.70 -9.46 -4.82
N ASP A 458 19.77 -9.13 -6.08
CA ASP A 458 18.75 -8.40 -6.80
C ASP A 458 17.55 -9.24 -7.23
N HIS A 459 17.63 -10.59 -7.17
CA HIS A 459 16.47 -11.41 -7.51
C HIS A 459 15.27 -11.19 -6.56
N TYR A 460 15.49 -10.67 -5.37
CA TYR A 460 14.41 -10.24 -4.48
C TYR A 460 13.77 -8.92 -4.91
N LYS A 461 14.48 -8.09 -5.66
CA LYS A 461 14.03 -6.74 -6.06
C LYS A 461 13.18 -6.77 -7.33
N PRO A 462 12.30 -5.76 -7.52
CA PRO A 462 11.85 -4.83 -6.49
C PRO A 462 10.93 -5.53 -5.47
N GLN A 463 11.01 -5.14 -4.19
CA GLN A 463 10.14 -5.65 -3.13
C GLN A 463 8.95 -4.74 -2.85
N GLY A 464 8.95 -3.52 -3.35
CA GLY A 464 7.89 -2.54 -3.15
C GLY A 464 7.87 -1.45 -4.22
N PRO A 465 6.90 -0.52 -4.15
CA PRO A 465 6.75 0.53 -5.17
C PRO A 465 7.94 1.47 -5.30
N SER A 466 8.62 1.75 -4.19
CA SER A 466 9.77 2.67 -4.13
C SER A 466 11.14 1.99 -4.24
N ASP A 467 11.17 0.64 -4.30
CA ASP A 467 12.44 -0.08 -4.40
C ASP A 467 13.03 0.04 -5.81
N ARG A 468 14.35 -0.04 -5.92
CA ARG A 468 15.02 -0.01 -7.23
C ARG A 468 14.70 -1.25 -8.05
N VAL A 469 14.64 -1.10 -9.36
CA VAL A 469 14.52 -2.21 -10.30
C VAL A 469 15.93 -2.57 -10.80
N PRO A 470 16.32 -3.86 -10.80
CA PRO A 470 17.55 -4.32 -11.39
C PRO A 470 17.62 -3.98 -12.89
N ALA A 471 18.80 -3.58 -13.35
CA ALA A 471 19.06 -3.29 -14.77
C ALA A 471 19.96 -4.34 -15.44
N ASP A 472 20.73 -5.11 -14.66
CA ASP A 472 21.59 -6.17 -15.20
C ASP A 472 20.73 -7.33 -15.73
N PRO A 473 20.95 -7.81 -16.98
CA PRO A 473 20.14 -8.86 -17.58
C PRO A 473 20.11 -10.17 -16.77
N VAL A 474 21.24 -10.54 -16.11
CA VAL A 474 21.29 -11.75 -15.26
C VAL A 474 20.39 -11.59 -14.05
N ALA A 475 20.47 -10.44 -13.37
CA ALA A 475 19.65 -10.13 -12.22
C ALA A 475 18.16 -10.06 -12.57
N VAL A 476 17.81 -9.39 -13.67
CA VAL A 476 16.43 -9.30 -14.19
C VAL A 476 15.87 -10.70 -14.46
N THR A 477 16.66 -11.55 -15.10
CA THR A 477 16.23 -12.92 -15.46
C THR A 477 15.93 -13.76 -14.24
N VAL A 478 16.83 -13.77 -13.25
CA VAL A 478 16.63 -14.55 -12.01
C VAL A 478 15.49 -13.98 -11.17
N ALA A 479 15.34 -12.65 -11.12
CA ALA A 479 14.23 -11.99 -10.43
C ALA A 479 12.86 -12.33 -11.03
N LEU A 480 12.77 -12.35 -12.36
CA LEU A 480 11.56 -12.78 -13.06
C LEU A 480 11.24 -14.26 -12.78
N ALA A 481 12.26 -15.13 -12.86
CA ALA A 481 12.08 -16.56 -12.60
C ALA A 481 11.60 -16.84 -11.17
N ASP A 482 12.19 -16.21 -10.16
CA ASP A 482 11.80 -16.36 -8.74
C ASP A 482 10.36 -15.89 -8.48
N LYS A 483 9.98 -14.73 -9.04
CA LYS A 483 8.65 -14.15 -8.85
C LYS A 483 7.58 -14.95 -9.62
N LEU A 484 7.87 -15.38 -10.84
CA LEU A 484 6.95 -16.19 -11.64
C LEU A 484 6.75 -17.59 -11.05
N ASP A 485 7.82 -18.26 -10.58
CA ASP A 485 7.70 -19.55 -9.87
C ASP A 485 6.79 -19.41 -8.63
N THR A 486 6.97 -18.33 -7.87
CA THR A 486 6.14 -18.04 -6.70
C THR A 486 4.68 -17.83 -7.09
N LEU A 487 4.39 -16.97 -8.06
CA LEU A 487 3.02 -16.65 -8.49
C LEU A 487 2.31 -17.89 -9.05
N VAL A 488 2.94 -18.58 -9.99
CA VAL A 488 2.39 -19.78 -10.59
C VAL A 488 2.18 -20.88 -9.54
N GLY A 489 3.15 -21.07 -8.64
CA GLY A 489 3.06 -22.06 -7.57
C GLY A 489 1.86 -21.83 -6.65
N PHE A 490 1.67 -20.63 -6.14
CA PHE A 490 0.55 -20.32 -5.24
C PHE A 490 -0.80 -20.31 -5.94
N TRP A 491 -0.85 -19.92 -7.24
CA TRP A 491 -2.05 -20.08 -8.06
C TRP A 491 -2.43 -21.55 -8.26
N ALA A 492 -1.45 -22.38 -8.53
CA ALA A 492 -1.64 -23.80 -8.77
C ALA A 492 -2.18 -24.59 -7.56
N ILE A 493 -1.94 -24.10 -6.34
CA ILE A 493 -2.47 -24.69 -5.09
C ILE A 493 -3.67 -23.93 -4.52
N ASP A 494 -4.22 -22.97 -5.27
CA ASP A 494 -5.37 -22.11 -4.92
C ASP A 494 -5.19 -21.29 -3.63
N GLU A 495 -3.95 -20.90 -3.32
CA GLU A 495 -3.65 -19.99 -2.19
C GLU A 495 -3.45 -18.55 -2.65
N LYS A 496 -4.50 -18.00 -3.27
CA LYS A 496 -4.53 -16.65 -3.88
C LYS A 496 -4.78 -15.55 -2.84
N PRO A 497 -4.39 -14.29 -3.12
CA PRO A 497 -4.73 -13.17 -2.25
C PRO A 497 -6.24 -12.93 -2.22
N THR A 498 -6.82 -12.72 -1.03
CA THR A 498 -8.24 -12.44 -0.86
C THR A 498 -8.46 -11.18 -0.04
N GLY A 499 -9.25 -10.22 -0.54
CA GLY A 499 -9.52 -8.95 0.15
C GLY A 499 -8.25 -8.27 0.63
N SER A 500 -8.09 -8.03 1.94
CA SER A 500 -6.88 -7.47 2.54
C SER A 500 -5.78 -8.50 2.85
N LYS A 501 -6.06 -9.81 2.72
CA LYS A 501 -5.13 -10.87 3.09
C LYS A 501 -4.23 -11.25 1.92
N ASP A 502 -2.93 -11.20 2.14
CA ASP A 502 -1.89 -11.60 1.19
C ASP A 502 -0.66 -12.11 1.98
N PRO A 503 -0.76 -13.30 2.61
CA PRO A 503 0.28 -13.80 3.49
C PRO A 503 1.59 -14.11 2.76
N TYR A 504 1.53 -14.37 1.46
CA TYR A 504 2.69 -14.70 0.63
C TYR A 504 3.19 -13.52 -0.22
N ALA A 505 2.62 -12.34 -0.03
CA ALA A 505 3.01 -11.12 -0.75
C ALA A 505 2.91 -11.23 -2.29
N LEU A 506 1.93 -11.97 -2.80
CA LEU A 506 1.75 -12.23 -4.22
C LEU A 506 1.44 -10.95 -5.02
N ARG A 507 0.75 -9.98 -4.41
CA ARG A 507 0.53 -8.66 -5.03
C ARG A 507 1.84 -7.92 -5.26
N ARG A 508 2.78 -8.02 -4.31
CA ARG A 508 4.13 -7.42 -4.44
C ARG A 508 4.95 -8.17 -5.49
N ALA A 509 4.85 -9.49 -5.54
CA ALA A 509 5.52 -10.29 -6.56
C ALA A 509 5.04 -9.92 -7.97
N ALA A 510 3.73 -9.82 -8.19
CA ALA A 510 3.17 -9.39 -9.48
C ALA A 510 3.57 -7.96 -9.85
N LEU A 511 3.52 -7.02 -8.91
CA LEU A 511 4.03 -5.65 -9.13
C LEU A 511 5.51 -5.66 -9.49
N GLY A 512 6.31 -6.51 -8.84
CA GLY A 512 7.71 -6.69 -9.16
C GLY A 512 7.95 -7.15 -10.59
N VAL A 513 7.17 -8.13 -11.08
CA VAL A 513 7.22 -8.59 -12.49
C VAL A 513 6.81 -7.45 -13.44
N ILE A 514 5.72 -6.74 -13.14
CA ILE A 514 5.25 -5.59 -13.95
C ILE A 514 6.36 -4.55 -14.07
N ARG A 515 6.99 -4.17 -12.97
CA ARG A 515 8.07 -3.17 -12.97
C ARG A 515 9.31 -3.65 -13.71
N LEU A 516 9.72 -4.90 -13.53
CA LEU A 516 10.84 -5.50 -14.27
C LEU A 516 10.60 -5.47 -15.79
N ILE A 517 9.37 -5.74 -16.22
CA ILE A 517 8.99 -5.71 -17.64
C ILE A 517 8.94 -4.28 -18.18
N LEU A 518 8.26 -3.37 -17.47
CA LEU A 518 8.01 -2.01 -17.98
C LEU A 518 9.26 -1.12 -17.92
N GLU A 519 9.95 -1.12 -16.79
CA GLU A 519 11.15 -0.31 -16.60
C GLU A 519 12.37 -0.88 -17.35
N GLY A 520 12.40 -2.22 -17.53
CA GLY A 520 13.40 -2.89 -18.37
C GLY A 520 13.06 -2.94 -19.85
N GLU A 521 11.91 -2.40 -20.27
CA GLU A 521 11.40 -2.44 -21.66
C GLU A 521 11.40 -3.85 -22.28
N ALA A 522 11.16 -4.87 -21.45
CA ALA A 522 11.24 -6.27 -21.86
C ALA A 522 9.95 -6.75 -22.54
N ARG A 523 10.08 -7.32 -23.75
CA ARG A 523 8.95 -7.94 -24.48
C ARG A 523 8.81 -9.40 -24.03
N LEU A 524 7.87 -9.60 -23.08
CA LEU A 524 7.66 -10.90 -22.45
C LEU A 524 6.16 -11.28 -22.48
N PRO A 525 5.75 -12.19 -23.35
CA PRO A 525 4.41 -12.77 -23.30
C PRO A 525 4.30 -13.65 -22.06
N LEU A 526 3.35 -13.32 -21.16
CA LEU A 526 3.27 -13.98 -19.85
C LEU A 526 2.70 -15.40 -19.90
N ARG A 527 1.73 -15.66 -20.79
CA ARG A 527 1.08 -16.98 -20.86
C ARG A 527 2.04 -18.16 -21.09
N PRO A 528 2.95 -18.10 -22.09
CA PRO A 528 3.95 -19.15 -22.27
C PRO A 528 4.84 -19.34 -21.05
N LEU A 529 5.17 -18.25 -20.35
CA LEU A 529 5.99 -18.33 -19.13
C LEU A 529 5.24 -18.98 -17.96
N PHE A 530 3.94 -18.73 -17.83
CA PHE A 530 3.10 -19.44 -16.85
C PHE A 530 3.03 -20.92 -17.15
N GLU A 531 2.91 -21.31 -18.42
CA GLU A 531 2.87 -22.71 -18.84
C GLU A 531 4.19 -23.44 -18.54
N ILE A 532 5.34 -22.80 -18.83
CA ILE A 532 6.67 -23.34 -18.53
C ILE A 532 6.85 -23.52 -17.02
N ALA A 533 6.52 -22.50 -16.24
CA ALA A 533 6.62 -22.57 -14.77
C ALA A 533 5.69 -23.64 -14.18
N LEU A 534 4.47 -23.75 -14.69
CA LEU A 534 3.51 -24.77 -14.27
C LEU A 534 3.96 -26.17 -14.64
N ALA A 535 4.56 -26.37 -15.83
CA ALA A 535 5.11 -27.64 -16.24
C ALA A 535 6.23 -28.10 -15.29
N GLY A 536 7.17 -27.21 -14.95
CA GLY A 536 8.22 -27.51 -13.98
C GLY A 536 7.68 -27.85 -12.58
N LEU A 537 6.58 -27.23 -12.15
CA LEU A 537 5.92 -27.59 -10.90
C LEU A 537 5.26 -28.98 -11.00
N LYS A 538 4.58 -29.27 -12.10
CA LYS A 538 3.90 -30.58 -12.34
C LYS A 538 4.87 -31.75 -12.40
N GLU A 539 6.08 -31.57 -12.88
CA GLU A 539 7.13 -32.56 -12.83
C GLU A 539 7.46 -33.01 -11.40
N GLN A 540 7.44 -32.07 -10.45
CA GLN A 540 7.71 -32.34 -9.05
C GLN A 540 6.44 -32.66 -8.25
N ARG A 541 5.28 -32.19 -8.70
CA ARG A 541 3.96 -32.28 -8.03
C ARG A 541 2.88 -32.61 -9.05
N PRO A 542 2.79 -33.89 -9.51
CA PRO A 542 1.83 -34.29 -10.54
C PRO A 542 0.36 -34.10 -10.15
N GLU A 543 0.09 -34.06 -8.85
CA GLU A 543 -1.25 -33.81 -8.28
C GLU A 543 -1.77 -32.38 -8.49
N VAL A 544 -0.91 -31.43 -8.82
CA VAL A 544 -1.31 -30.05 -9.09
C VAL A 544 -2.06 -30.02 -10.43
N ALA A 545 -3.34 -29.68 -10.37
CA ALA A 545 -4.24 -29.65 -11.53
C ALA A 545 -4.68 -28.22 -11.85
N GLY A 546 -5.09 -28.01 -13.10
CA GLY A 546 -5.83 -26.83 -13.53
C GLY A 546 -5.09 -25.97 -14.56
N ASP A 547 -5.91 -25.24 -15.32
CA ASP A 547 -5.45 -24.14 -16.16
C ASP A 547 -5.52 -22.86 -15.31
N ILE A 548 -4.36 -22.33 -14.96
CA ILE A 548 -4.23 -21.11 -14.13
C ILE A 548 -3.95 -19.86 -14.95
N ALA A 549 -3.65 -20.02 -16.25
CA ALA A 549 -3.07 -18.96 -17.05
C ALA A 549 -4.04 -17.77 -17.21
N ALA A 550 -5.32 -18.04 -17.46
CA ALA A 550 -6.32 -16.97 -17.64
C ALA A 550 -6.57 -16.19 -16.33
N ASP A 551 -6.71 -16.89 -15.22
CA ASP A 551 -6.96 -16.27 -13.91
C ASP A 551 -5.75 -15.49 -13.39
N LEU A 552 -4.55 -16.05 -13.54
CA LEU A 552 -3.32 -15.36 -13.18
C LEU A 552 -3.08 -14.11 -14.07
N LEU A 553 -3.38 -14.21 -15.39
CA LEU A 553 -3.29 -13.07 -16.28
C LEU A 553 -4.28 -11.97 -15.90
N ALA A 554 -5.51 -12.32 -15.55
CA ALA A 554 -6.50 -11.35 -15.04
C ALA A 554 -5.99 -10.64 -13.77
N PHE A 555 -5.33 -11.36 -12.87
CA PHE A 555 -4.69 -10.76 -11.69
C PHE A 555 -3.55 -9.79 -12.06
N PHE A 556 -2.73 -10.12 -13.07
CA PHE A 556 -1.73 -9.19 -13.59
C PHE A 556 -2.36 -7.94 -14.19
N HIS A 557 -3.46 -8.09 -14.93
CA HIS A 557 -4.21 -6.96 -15.48
C HIS A 557 -4.72 -6.03 -14.38
N ASP A 558 -5.27 -6.56 -13.31
CA ASP A 558 -5.72 -5.75 -12.16
C ASP A 558 -4.56 -5.01 -11.49
N ARG A 559 -3.39 -5.62 -11.37
CA ARG A 559 -2.19 -4.97 -10.80
C ARG A 559 -1.60 -3.93 -11.75
N LEU A 560 -1.59 -4.22 -13.06
CA LEU A 560 -1.17 -3.26 -14.09
C LEU A 560 -2.05 -2.01 -14.11
N LYS A 561 -3.39 -2.17 -13.99
CA LYS A 561 -4.32 -1.05 -13.87
C LYS A 561 -3.98 -0.13 -12.69
N VAL A 562 -3.71 -0.71 -11.54
CA VAL A 562 -3.31 0.06 -10.34
C VAL A 562 -2.00 0.79 -10.61
N TYR A 563 -0.99 0.11 -11.13
CA TYR A 563 0.33 0.70 -11.41
C TYR A 563 0.26 1.84 -12.42
N LEU A 564 -0.43 1.65 -13.56
CA LEU A 564 -0.57 2.70 -14.58
C LEU A 564 -1.37 3.90 -14.07
N ARG A 565 -2.39 3.67 -13.22
CA ARG A 565 -3.15 4.75 -12.56
C ARG A 565 -2.28 5.55 -11.60
N ASP A 566 -1.43 4.90 -10.82
CA ASP A 566 -0.50 5.56 -9.91
C ASP A 566 0.53 6.42 -10.67
N LEU A 567 0.82 6.07 -11.94
CA LEU A 567 1.61 6.88 -12.87
C LEU A 567 0.77 7.99 -13.57
N GLY A 568 -0.51 8.14 -13.27
CA GLY A 568 -1.38 9.20 -13.77
C GLY A 568 -2.24 8.83 -14.98
N ALA A 569 -2.24 7.57 -15.44
CA ALA A 569 -3.11 7.13 -16.52
C ALA A 569 -4.58 7.07 -16.09
N ARG A 570 -5.49 7.50 -16.98
CA ARG A 570 -6.94 7.42 -16.73
C ARG A 570 -7.42 5.97 -16.80
N TYR A 571 -8.30 5.57 -15.87
CA TYR A 571 -8.80 4.19 -15.76
C TYR A 571 -9.55 3.72 -17.02
N ASP A 572 -10.31 4.60 -17.63
CA ASP A 572 -11.10 4.31 -18.82
C ASP A 572 -10.23 4.06 -20.07
N LEU A 573 -9.08 4.75 -20.18
CA LEU A 573 -8.11 4.51 -21.26
C LEU A 573 -7.40 3.18 -21.09
N ILE A 574 -7.09 2.80 -19.84
CA ILE A 574 -6.52 1.49 -19.54
C ILE A 574 -7.51 0.39 -19.92
N ASP A 575 -8.77 0.52 -19.51
CA ASP A 575 -9.82 -0.46 -19.84
C ASP A 575 -10.13 -0.54 -21.33
N ALA A 576 -9.95 0.55 -22.07
CA ALA A 576 -10.14 0.59 -23.52
C ALA A 576 -9.06 -0.21 -24.29
N VAL A 577 -7.85 -0.31 -23.74
CA VAL A 577 -6.72 -1.02 -24.37
C VAL A 577 -6.66 -2.49 -23.92
N LEU A 578 -7.13 -2.77 -22.71
CA LEU A 578 -6.95 -4.07 -22.07
C LEU A 578 -7.91 -5.12 -22.61
N ALA A 579 -7.39 -6.03 -23.44
CA ALA A 579 -8.10 -7.25 -23.86
C ALA A 579 -7.81 -8.38 -22.88
N PRO A 580 -8.79 -9.28 -22.59
CA PRO A 580 -8.61 -10.36 -21.60
C PRO A 580 -7.47 -11.34 -21.90
N ASP A 581 -7.07 -11.46 -23.13
CA ASP A 581 -6.00 -12.34 -23.63
C ASP A 581 -4.68 -11.63 -23.89
N ALA A 582 -4.62 -10.31 -23.69
CA ALA A 582 -3.41 -9.52 -23.89
C ALA A 582 -2.39 -9.84 -22.78
N ASP A 583 -1.30 -10.52 -23.12
CA ASP A 583 -0.31 -11.01 -22.16
C ASP A 583 1.05 -10.30 -22.23
N ASP A 584 1.22 -9.35 -23.16
CA ASP A 584 2.39 -8.49 -23.27
C ASP A 584 2.14 -7.15 -22.55
N LEU A 585 2.60 -7.05 -21.32
CA LEU A 585 2.35 -5.88 -20.46
C LEU A 585 3.01 -4.60 -20.98
N LEU A 586 4.18 -4.69 -21.61
CA LEU A 586 4.86 -3.54 -22.20
C LEU A 586 4.05 -2.99 -23.38
N LEU A 587 3.53 -3.87 -24.21
CA LEU A 587 2.69 -3.48 -25.33
C LEU A 587 1.41 -2.78 -24.87
N ILE A 588 0.78 -3.30 -23.81
CA ILE A 588 -0.41 -2.66 -23.19
C ILE A 588 -0.06 -1.26 -22.70
N ALA A 589 1.03 -1.10 -21.96
CA ALA A 589 1.46 0.18 -21.42
C ALA A 589 1.74 1.21 -22.52
N ARG A 590 2.46 0.82 -23.57
CA ARG A 590 2.74 1.69 -24.74
C ARG A 590 1.46 2.12 -25.47
N ARG A 591 0.48 1.22 -25.59
CA ARG A 591 -0.84 1.56 -26.16
C ARG A 591 -1.60 2.56 -25.30
N VAL A 592 -1.59 2.38 -23.98
CA VAL A 592 -2.24 3.31 -23.03
C VAL A 592 -1.58 4.68 -23.10
N GLU A 593 -0.26 4.75 -23.17
CA GLU A 593 0.49 6.01 -23.33
C GLU A 593 0.12 6.72 -24.62
N ALA A 594 0.15 6.02 -25.76
CA ALA A 594 -0.21 6.58 -27.05
C ALA A 594 -1.67 7.06 -27.09
N LEU A 595 -2.59 6.27 -26.52
CA LEU A 595 -4.00 6.64 -26.43
C LEU A 595 -4.21 7.87 -25.54
N THR A 596 -3.50 7.96 -24.42
CA THR A 596 -3.54 9.12 -23.50
C THR A 596 -3.10 10.39 -24.23
N ALA A 597 -1.98 10.34 -24.94
CA ALA A 597 -1.50 11.47 -25.73
C ALA A 597 -2.50 11.88 -26.85
N PHE A 598 -3.11 10.90 -27.51
CA PHE A 598 -4.07 11.13 -28.57
C PHE A 598 -5.37 11.79 -28.06
N ILE A 599 -5.98 11.28 -26.99
CA ILE A 599 -7.25 11.80 -26.45
C ILE A 599 -7.10 13.19 -25.83
N THR A 600 -5.90 13.60 -25.44
CA THR A 600 -5.65 14.96 -24.98
C THR A 600 -5.60 15.99 -26.12
N ALA A 601 -5.28 15.55 -27.34
CA ALA A 601 -5.27 16.40 -28.54
C ALA A 601 -6.69 16.64 -29.06
N GLU A 602 -6.90 17.77 -29.78
CA GLU A 602 -8.21 18.17 -30.30
C GLU A 602 -8.75 17.16 -31.32
N GLU A 603 -7.87 16.64 -32.18
CA GLU A 603 -8.20 15.63 -33.19
C GLU A 603 -8.73 14.33 -32.53
N GLY A 604 -8.11 13.92 -31.45
CA GLY A 604 -8.50 12.72 -30.69
C GLY A 604 -9.85 12.85 -30.01
N LYS A 605 -10.15 14.02 -29.42
CA LYS A 605 -11.46 14.31 -28.80
C LYS A 605 -12.59 14.25 -29.80
N ASN A 606 -12.36 14.83 -30.96
CA ASN A 606 -13.37 14.89 -32.00
C ASN A 606 -13.63 13.52 -32.66
N LEU A 607 -12.57 12.74 -32.92
CA LEU A 607 -12.72 11.36 -33.40
C LEU A 607 -13.46 10.49 -32.38
N LEU A 608 -13.16 10.67 -31.09
CA LEU A 608 -13.86 9.97 -30.01
C LEU A 608 -15.35 10.27 -30.02
N ALA A 609 -15.75 11.54 -30.17
CA ALA A 609 -17.16 11.95 -30.25
C ALA A 609 -17.87 11.32 -31.46
N GLY A 610 -17.25 11.36 -32.63
CA GLY A 610 -17.79 10.74 -33.85
C GLY A 610 -17.91 9.22 -33.75
N THR A 611 -16.89 8.55 -33.20
CA THR A 611 -16.92 7.10 -33.02
C THR A 611 -17.97 6.68 -31.98
N LYS A 612 -18.14 7.43 -30.89
CA LYS A 612 -19.22 7.20 -29.92
C LYS A 612 -20.59 7.31 -30.54
N ARG A 613 -20.83 8.36 -31.33
CA ARG A 613 -22.09 8.55 -32.06
C ARG A 613 -22.40 7.37 -32.99
N ALA A 614 -21.39 6.93 -33.75
CA ALA A 614 -21.51 5.75 -34.62
C ALA A 614 -21.87 4.48 -33.84
N THR A 615 -21.16 4.22 -32.74
CA THR A 615 -21.37 3.03 -31.91
C THR A 615 -22.75 3.06 -31.24
N GLN A 616 -23.21 4.21 -30.76
CA GLN A 616 -24.53 4.34 -30.12
C GLN A 616 -25.67 4.10 -31.10
N ILE A 617 -25.58 4.65 -32.32
CA ILE A 617 -26.57 4.42 -33.35
C ILE A 617 -26.61 2.93 -33.71
N LEU A 618 -25.44 2.34 -33.96
CA LEU A 618 -25.35 0.92 -34.32
C LEU A 618 -25.94 0.02 -33.20
N ALA A 619 -25.58 0.25 -31.95
CA ALA A 619 -26.12 -0.50 -30.83
C ALA A 619 -27.62 -0.33 -30.62
N ALA A 620 -28.15 0.86 -30.87
CA ALA A 620 -29.59 1.13 -30.80
C ALA A 620 -30.37 0.37 -31.88
N GLU A 621 -29.83 0.30 -33.10
CA GLU A 621 -30.45 -0.42 -34.20
C GLU A 621 -30.31 -1.94 -34.06
N GLU A 622 -29.16 -2.44 -33.61
CA GLU A 622 -28.95 -3.85 -33.26
C GLU A 622 -29.98 -4.34 -32.20
N LYS A 623 -30.26 -3.51 -31.17
CA LYS A 623 -31.28 -3.82 -30.14
C LYS A 623 -32.74 -3.87 -30.74
N LYS A 624 -33.02 -3.15 -31.78
CA LYS A 624 -34.34 -3.20 -32.47
C LYS A 624 -34.45 -4.38 -33.43
N GLY A 625 -33.34 -5.16 -33.60
CA GLY A 625 -33.29 -6.24 -34.58
C GLY A 625 -33.18 -5.75 -36.04
N THR A 626 -32.72 -4.50 -36.24
CA THR A 626 -32.49 -3.96 -37.59
C THR A 626 -31.34 -4.70 -38.23
N GLU A 627 -31.53 -5.14 -39.48
CA GLU A 627 -30.48 -5.86 -40.21
C GLU A 627 -29.31 -4.91 -40.54
N VAL A 628 -28.09 -5.38 -40.19
CA VAL A 628 -26.84 -4.71 -40.59
C VAL A 628 -26.20 -5.55 -41.68
N ALA A 629 -25.88 -4.93 -42.82
CA ALA A 629 -25.24 -5.64 -43.91
C ALA A 629 -23.85 -6.22 -43.47
N ALA A 630 -23.56 -7.43 -43.93
CA ALA A 630 -22.30 -8.09 -43.62
C ALA A 630 -21.06 -7.39 -44.20
N SER A 631 -21.25 -6.66 -45.28
CA SER A 631 -20.24 -5.83 -45.96
C SER A 631 -20.89 -4.62 -46.61
N VAL A 632 -20.09 -3.57 -46.79
CA VAL A 632 -20.51 -2.35 -47.47
C VAL A 632 -20.56 -2.58 -49.01
N ASP A 633 -21.69 -2.28 -49.63
CA ASP A 633 -21.88 -2.29 -51.09
C ASP A 633 -21.85 -0.84 -51.64
N GLU A 634 -20.81 -0.51 -52.39
CA GLU A 634 -20.61 0.83 -52.96
C GLU A 634 -21.70 1.22 -53.96
N ARG A 635 -22.44 0.26 -54.54
CA ARG A 635 -23.55 0.50 -55.47
C ARG A 635 -24.79 1.10 -54.81
N LEU A 636 -24.89 0.93 -53.48
CA LEU A 636 -25.98 1.46 -52.66
C LEU A 636 -25.72 2.87 -52.14
N PHE A 637 -24.56 3.44 -52.42
CA PHE A 637 -24.24 4.82 -52.03
C PHE A 637 -25.08 5.83 -52.82
N LYS A 638 -25.79 6.69 -52.09
CA LYS A 638 -26.60 7.77 -52.62
C LYS A 638 -25.89 9.11 -52.62
N LEU A 639 -25.04 9.34 -51.61
CA LEU A 639 -24.39 10.62 -51.33
C LEU A 639 -22.86 10.48 -51.38
N ASP A 640 -22.19 11.57 -51.76
CA ASP A 640 -20.73 11.60 -51.85
C ASP A 640 -20.07 11.43 -50.50
N ALA A 641 -20.71 11.86 -49.40
CA ALA A 641 -20.23 11.66 -48.05
C ALA A 641 -20.09 10.17 -47.70
N GLU A 642 -20.98 9.27 -48.20
CA GLU A 642 -20.86 7.83 -48.01
C GLU A 642 -19.61 7.25 -48.71
N ARG A 643 -19.33 7.72 -49.95
CA ARG A 643 -18.14 7.31 -50.73
C ARG A 643 -16.85 7.78 -50.07
N THR A 644 -16.84 9.06 -49.68
CA THR A 644 -15.69 9.70 -49.03
C THR A 644 -15.35 9.01 -47.73
N LEU A 645 -16.36 8.74 -46.89
CA LEU A 645 -16.16 8.02 -45.64
C LEU A 645 -15.61 6.61 -45.86
N HIS A 646 -16.20 5.83 -46.77
CA HIS A 646 -15.76 4.46 -47.06
C HIS A 646 -14.32 4.42 -47.57
N ALA A 647 -13.92 5.32 -48.47
CA ALA A 647 -12.57 5.42 -49.01
C ALA A 647 -11.56 5.81 -47.89
N SER A 648 -11.95 6.78 -47.04
CA SER A 648 -11.11 7.24 -45.92
C SER A 648 -10.91 6.15 -44.86
N ILE A 649 -11.95 5.36 -44.56
CA ILE A 649 -11.83 4.22 -43.63
C ILE A 649 -10.83 3.17 -44.16
N LYS A 650 -10.90 2.83 -45.45
CA LYS A 650 -9.97 1.87 -46.05
C LYS A 650 -8.52 2.31 -45.93
N ILE A 651 -8.22 3.59 -46.23
CA ILE A 651 -6.88 4.16 -46.14
C ILE A 651 -6.43 4.21 -44.70
N ALA A 652 -7.23 4.81 -43.81
CA ALA A 652 -6.85 4.95 -42.38
C ALA A 652 -6.68 3.61 -41.71
N THR A 653 -7.48 2.59 -42.01
CA THR A 653 -7.34 1.24 -41.47
C THR A 653 -6.07 0.56 -41.97
N GLY A 654 -5.69 0.76 -43.23
CA GLY A 654 -4.44 0.25 -43.81
C GLY A 654 -3.24 0.88 -43.12
N ASP A 655 -3.17 2.21 -43.08
CA ASP A 655 -2.08 2.98 -42.45
C ASP A 655 -1.97 2.63 -40.98
N ALA A 656 -3.08 2.54 -40.25
CA ALA A 656 -3.10 2.18 -38.83
C ALA A 656 -2.61 0.75 -38.60
N ARG A 657 -3.01 -0.21 -39.43
CA ARG A 657 -2.55 -1.62 -39.35
C ARG A 657 -1.02 -1.69 -39.54
N ASP A 658 -0.50 -1.02 -40.55
CA ASP A 658 0.93 -1.00 -40.84
C ASP A 658 1.75 -0.38 -39.70
N ALA A 659 1.21 0.65 -39.07
CA ALA A 659 1.81 1.26 -37.87
C ALA A 659 1.71 0.33 -36.65
N ILE A 660 0.59 -0.34 -36.42
CA ILE A 660 0.43 -1.32 -35.32
C ILE A 660 1.42 -2.46 -35.45
N VAL A 661 1.62 -3.00 -36.66
CA VAL A 661 2.62 -4.07 -36.91
C VAL A 661 4.02 -3.63 -36.53
N LYS A 662 4.35 -2.34 -36.69
CA LYS A 662 5.61 -1.72 -36.28
C LYS A 662 5.62 -1.25 -34.81
N GLU A 663 4.52 -1.45 -34.10
CA GLU A 663 4.29 -0.96 -32.73
C GLU A 663 4.37 0.58 -32.59
N ASP A 664 4.21 1.29 -33.68
CA ASP A 664 4.10 2.74 -33.70
C ASP A 664 2.64 3.17 -33.48
N PHE A 665 2.19 3.07 -32.24
CA PHE A 665 0.82 3.40 -31.87
C PHE A 665 0.49 4.88 -32.04
N ARG A 666 1.50 5.75 -31.99
CA ARG A 666 1.32 7.18 -32.23
C ARG A 666 0.97 7.43 -33.70
N SER A 667 1.68 6.82 -34.63
CA SER A 667 1.35 6.88 -36.05
C SER A 667 0.03 6.18 -36.37
N ALA A 668 -0.31 5.09 -35.68
CA ALA A 668 -1.60 4.43 -35.81
C ALA A 668 -2.75 5.38 -35.42
N MET A 669 -2.62 6.08 -34.31
CA MET A 669 -3.58 7.09 -33.86
C MET A 669 -3.68 8.27 -34.84
N ALA A 670 -2.55 8.75 -35.34
CA ALA A 670 -2.53 9.83 -36.37
C ALA A 670 -3.20 9.41 -37.69
N ALA A 671 -3.09 8.13 -38.07
CA ALA A 671 -3.81 7.61 -39.21
C ALA A 671 -5.33 7.61 -39.00
N LEU A 672 -5.79 7.20 -37.83
CA LEU A 672 -7.21 7.20 -37.47
C LEU A 672 -7.77 8.61 -37.29
N SER A 673 -6.98 9.60 -36.88
CA SER A 673 -7.45 11.00 -36.75
C SER A 673 -7.93 11.61 -38.08
N LYS A 674 -7.41 11.11 -39.20
CA LYS A 674 -7.86 11.51 -40.55
C LYS A 674 -9.33 11.16 -40.85
N LEU A 675 -9.94 10.28 -40.05
CA LEU A 675 -11.35 9.92 -40.15
C LEU A 675 -12.29 10.99 -39.58
N ARG A 676 -11.80 11.96 -38.82
CA ARG A 676 -12.60 13.00 -38.18
C ARG A 676 -13.53 13.71 -39.18
N GLU A 677 -12.94 14.40 -40.18
CA GLU A 677 -13.71 15.19 -41.15
C GLU A 677 -14.70 14.33 -41.97
N PRO A 678 -14.30 13.17 -42.52
CA PRO A 678 -15.25 12.29 -43.21
C PRO A 678 -16.39 11.77 -42.34
N VAL A 679 -16.15 11.52 -41.04
CA VAL A 679 -17.19 11.08 -40.10
C VAL A 679 -18.13 12.22 -39.77
N ASP A 680 -17.64 13.44 -39.51
CA ASP A 680 -18.45 14.60 -39.23
C ASP A 680 -19.33 14.93 -40.44
N GLN A 681 -18.76 14.99 -41.66
CA GLN A 681 -19.48 15.24 -42.89
C GLN A 681 -20.55 14.15 -43.16
N PHE A 682 -20.25 12.89 -42.89
CA PHE A 682 -21.23 11.82 -43.04
C PHE A 682 -22.42 12.02 -42.09
N PHE A 683 -22.23 12.43 -40.87
CA PHE A 683 -23.32 12.66 -39.93
C PHE A 683 -24.10 13.94 -40.18
N ASP A 684 -23.51 14.90 -40.89
CA ASP A 684 -24.19 16.14 -41.30
C ASP A 684 -25.04 15.94 -42.57
N ASP A 685 -24.55 15.15 -43.50
CA ASP A 685 -25.17 15.02 -44.82
C ASP A 685 -26.06 13.76 -44.95
N VAL A 686 -25.86 12.73 -44.13
CA VAL A 686 -26.49 11.41 -44.32
C VAL A 686 -27.45 11.05 -43.19
N LEU A 687 -28.70 10.84 -43.50
CA LEU A 687 -29.69 10.27 -42.62
C LEU A 687 -29.46 8.75 -42.53
N VAL A 688 -28.88 8.24 -41.47
CA VAL A 688 -28.54 6.80 -41.31
C VAL A 688 -29.77 5.91 -41.42
N ASN A 689 -30.88 6.30 -40.78
CA ASN A 689 -32.14 5.55 -40.78
C ASN A 689 -33.01 5.92 -42.02
N ASP A 690 -32.53 5.50 -43.19
CA ASP A 690 -33.25 5.62 -44.44
C ASP A 690 -34.50 4.74 -44.47
N ASP A 691 -35.52 5.14 -45.22
CA ASP A 691 -36.75 4.35 -45.40
C ASP A 691 -36.47 3.05 -46.20
N ASP A 692 -35.52 3.10 -47.12
CA ASP A 692 -35.04 1.92 -47.85
C ASP A 692 -34.18 1.05 -46.92
N THR A 693 -34.66 -0.17 -46.68
CA THR A 693 -34.02 -1.11 -45.76
C THR A 693 -32.62 -1.56 -46.19
N ALA A 694 -32.38 -1.66 -47.51
CA ALA A 694 -31.08 -2.04 -48.05
C ALA A 694 -30.04 -0.90 -47.87
N ILE A 695 -30.46 0.33 -48.11
CA ILE A 695 -29.62 1.54 -47.90
C ILE A 695 -29.31 1.69 -46.40
N ARG A 696 -30.34 1.55 -45.57
CA ARG A 696 -30.16 1.59 -44.09
C ARG A 696 -29.15 0.55 -43.60
N ALA A 697 -29.31 -0.71 -44.01
CA ALA A 697 -28.40 -1.80 -43.66
C ALA A 697 -26.95 -1.51 -44.11
N ASN A 698 -26.77 -0.94 -45.29
CA ASN A 698 -25.48 -0.54 -45.84
C ASN A 698 -24.83 0.63 -45.04
N ARG A 699 -25.63 1.64 -44.65
CA ARG A 699 -25.17 2.77 -43.80
C ARG A 699 -24.78 2.28 -42.39
N LEU A 700 -25.53 1.35 -41.82
CA LEU A 700 -25.17 0.73 -40.57
C LEU A 700 -23.86 -0.09 -40.68
N ALA A 701 -23.64 -0.74 -41.82
CA ALA A 701 -22.36 -1.42 -42.09
C ALA A 701 -21.17 -0.43 -42.16
N LEU A 702 -21.36 0.77 -42.71
CA LEU A 702 -20.33 1.85 -42.66
C LEU A 702 -20.00 2.26 -41.25
N LEU A 703 -21.00 2.41 -40.36
CA LEU A 703 -20.76 2.69 -38.95
C LEU A 703 -20.01 1.53 -38.26
N GLY A 704 -20.31 0.28 -38.64
CA GLY A 704 -19.59 -0.90 -38.22
C GLY A 704 -18.09 -0.85 -38.59
N LEU A 705 -17.77 -0.34 -39.79
CA LEU A 705 -16.38 -0.17 -40.20
C LEU A 705 -15.64 0.89 -39.39
N ILE A 706 -16.29 2.00 -38.99
CA ILE A 706 -15.68 2.99 -38.06
C ILE A 706 -15.34 2.33 -36.74
N ARG A 707 -16.29 1.59 -36.16
CA ARG A 707 -16.08 0.84 -34.89
C ARG A 707 -14.92 -0.16 -35.02
N SER A 708 -14.83 -0.87 -36.11
CA SER A 708 -13.77 -1.86 -36.36
C SER A 708 -12.41 -1.21 -36.57
N ALA A 709 -12.35 -0.08 -37.32
CA ALA A 709 -11.10 0.64 -37.54
C ALA A 709 -10.49 1.18 -36.24
N THR A 710 -11.30 1.80 -35.38
CA THR A 710 -10.85 2.31 -34.09
C THR A 710 -10.59 1.19 -33.09
N GLY A 711 -11.37 0.11 -33.12
CA GLY A 711 -11.23 -1.07 -32.27
C GLY A 711 -9.90 -1.82 -32.44
N ALA A 712 -9.22 -1.65 -33.56
CA ALA A 712 -7.88 -2.22 -33.78
C ALA A 712 -6.81 -1.65 -32.80
N VAL A 713 -7.02 -0.43 -32.30
CA VAL A 713 -6.10 0.25 -31.36
C VAL A 713 -6.63 0.21 -29.93
N ALA A 714 -7.90 0.55 -29.74
CA ALA A 714 -8.56 0.59 -28.44
C ALA A 714 -10.08 0.51 -28.58
N ASP A 715 -10.76 0.01 -27.56
CA ASP A 715 -12.22 0.03 -27.49
C ASP A 715 -12.72 1.42 -27.05
N PHE A 716 -13.01 2.29 -28.02
CA PHE A 716 -13.44 3.66 -27.76
C PHE A 716 -14.79 3.76 -27.04
N SER A 717 -15.57 2.68 -26.98
CA SER A 717 -16.84 2.68 -26.23
C SER A 717 -16.65 2.76 -24.72
N LYS A 718 -15.48 2.35 -24.22
CA LYS A 718 -15.11 2.36 -22.80
C LYS A 718 -14.55 3.71 -22.33
N ILE A 719 -14.21 4.62 -23.24
CA ILE A 719 -13.57 5.89 -22.90
C ILE A 719 -14.66 6.89 -22.46
N ALA A 720 -14.51 7.47 -21.26
CA ALA A 720 -15.39 8.54 -20.79
C ALA A 720 -15.15 9.81 -21.61
N GLY A 721 -16.22 10.45 -22.03
CA GLY A 721 -16.19 11.67 -22.86
C GLY A 721 -16.00 12.90 -22.03
#